data_f3ae1d2026ef265c82d86acb3bf680e9
#
_entry.id   f3ae1d2026ef265c82d86acb3bf680e9
#
_cell.length_a   1.000
_cell.length_b   1.000
_cell.length_c   1.000
_cell.angle_alpha   90.00
_cell.angle_beta   90.00
_cell.angle_gamma   90.00
#
_symmetry.space_group_name_H-M   'P 1'
#
loop_
_entity.id
_entity.type
_entity.pdbx_description
1 polymer ?
#
loop_
_entity_poly.entity_id
_entity_poly.type
_entity_poly.pdbx_seq_one_letter_code
_entity_poly.pdbx_strand_id
1 'polypeptide(L)'
;MILRYFLTLCALIGFASASAQSALNLPVKVLNGDSYYYYQVKKNAQITDISKVLGITAETITKYNPSAKDGVVKNQLLFFPVADFSASSAVTFKDTPSRKVMHLVKKGQTLYGISKTYNVSIDDLVAANPSSVNGIKEGQLIEIPMRNKMANSVSTPSAKSAETPIYHTIQKGESMYSVAKTYNTTIEKLLEVNPGIYPNHFVEGDVVKIYPNTSANITIQKDIKQMVSYKAKKDDTFESIAAANGITVKQLHEANPNLKKIKNGSLVYLPKAGTSTETVNSATASVKELEQTYKPKINDLYSHFYKTISDGEVNLAIILPFQLQNPNPPRQAYLYTDFYKGFLLAVDSIGKNVNKKININVYDTEHNLNKIDSILALPALKNMDIIIAPSEPKQLERCNNFGLKHGVYVINCFSSKNEDYAHNPYIIQLNMPGNYLSGAVNQLIAEKFNDYEVIFLKDAANVETEIIGDVSKYLSEHKIKSHTIDFSSNVDNQTISSYMDPGSNYLFIPTSSNKKFFAQCTNVLKLVKDQRYDCNVSLLGHPEFLAMRDVNDMLKALDSYVYSRFFVANAKRAEQIHQKFKKEYQENMIVTTPSLGIMGFDIATYIISTLTNQNATAAHKAYFDGVQMDIELERSSNWGGYINKCVELVHFSQNGIKETIIK
;
A
#
# COMPACT_ATOMS: atom_id res chain seq x y z
N MET A 1 -22.92 -50.22 -54.07
CA MET A 1 -22.66 -51.47 -54.78
C MET A 1 -21.25 -51.90 -54.39
N ILE A 2 -21.22 -53.07 -53.68
CA ILE A 2 -20.12 -53.97 -53.45
C ILE A 2 -19.07 -53.48 -52.40
N LEU A 3 -19.25 -53.73 -51.12
CA LEU A 3 -19.38 -54.98 -50.32
C LEU A 3 -18.27 -55.99 -50.50
N ARG A 4 -17.52 -56.23 -49.42
CA ARG A 4 -16.99 -57.50 -48.93
C ARG A 4 -15.66 -58.02 -49.47
N TYR A 5 -15.00 -58.55 -48.48
CA TYR A 5 -13.91 -59.54 -48.37
C TYR A 5 -12.50 -58.88 -48.38
N PHE A 6 -11.78 -58.98 -47.27
CA PHE A 6 -11.09 -60.16 -46.82
C PHE A 6 -10.77 -60.13 -45.33
N LEU A 7 -11.35 -61.04 -44.64
CA LEU A 7 -10.85 -61.64 -43.42
C LEU A 7 -9.86 -62.74 -43.82
N THR A 8 -8.89 -62.97 -42.94
CA THR A 8 -7.90 -64.04 -42.89
C THR A 8 -6.63 -63.84 -43.75
N LEU A 9 -5.59 -63.59 -43.08
CA LEU A 9 -4.39 -64.46 -42.97
C LEU A 9 -3.23 -63.66 -42.36
N CYS A 10 -2.65 -64.28 -41.40
CA CYS A 10 -1.34 -64.19 -40.79
C CYS A 10 -1.31 -63.51 -39.42
N ALA A 11 -1.71 -64.33 -38.46
CA ALA A 11 -0.92 -64.46 -37.25
C ALA A 11 0.50 -64.90 -37.64
N LEU A 12 1.46 -64.25 -37.05
CA LEU A 12 2.91 -64.41 -37.02
C LEU A 12 3.62 -63.22 -37.64
N ILE A 13 4.02 -62.38 -36.79
CA ILE A 13 5.37 -61.81 -36.65
C ILE A 13 5.26 -60.59 -35.72
N GLY A 14 5.98 -60.67 -34.68
CA GLY A 14 6.35 -59.53 -33.90
C GLY A 14 5.54 -59.33 -32.61
N PHE A 15 5.80 -60.13 -31.65
CA PHE A 15 5.86 -59.65 -30.28
C PHE A 15 6.84 -58.46 -30.23
N ALA A 16 6.42 -57.31 -30.65
CA ALA A 16 6.94 -56.11 -30.09
C ALA A 16 6.29 -56.04 -28.72
N SER A 17 6.98 -56.53 -27.73
CA SER A 17 6.73 -56.30 -26.31
C SER A 17 6.47 -54.82 -26.14
N ALA A 18 5.18 -54.47 -26.02
CA ALA A 18 4.81 -53.30 -25.26
C ALA A 18 5.32 -53.59 -23.85
N SER A 19 6.59 -53.30 -23.62
CA SER A 19 7.12 -53.23 -22.27
C SER A 19 6.28 -52.18 -21.58
N ALA A 20 5.39 -52.66 -20.71
CA ALA A 20 4.74 -51.81 -19.72
C ALA A 20 5.87 -50.98 -19.09
N GLN A 21 5.91 -49.72 -19.41
CA GLN A 21 6.83 -48.78 -18.80
C GLN A 21 6.48 -48.71 -17.33
N SER A 22 7.20 -49.50 -16.52
CA SER A 22 7.07 -49.49 -15.07
C SER A 22 7.45 -48.08 -14.58
N ALA A 23 6.68 -47.56 -13.62
CA ALA A 23 6.98 -46.31 -12.97
C ALA A 23 8.46 -46.27 -12.55
N LEU A 24 9.19 -45.26 -13.00
CA LEU A 24 10.59 -45.10 -12.68
C LEU A 24 10.79 -44.98 -11.17
N ASN A 25 11.59 -45.85 -10.58
CA ASN A 25 11.93 -45.75 -9.16
C ASN A 25 13.02 -44.67 -8.94
N LEU A 26 12.71 -43.46 -9.34
CA LEU A 26 13.58 -42.29 -9.25
C LEU A 26 12.90 -41.19 -8.42
N PRO A 27 13.69 -40.35 -7.76
CA PRO A 27 13.13 -39.18 -7.06
C PRO A 27 12.45 -38.24 -8.06
N VAL A 28 11.39 -37.58 -7.60
CA VAL A 28 10.59 -36.66 -8.41
C VAL A 28 11.00 -35.20 -8.12
N LYS A 29 11.06 -34.40 -9.17
CA LYS A 29 11.32 -32.97 -9.10
C LYS A 29 10.28 -32.23 -9.92
N VAL A 30 9.77 -31.09 -9.38
CA VAL A 30 8.85 -30.22 -10.12
C VAL A 30 9.65 -29.10 -10.78
N LEU A 31 9.46 -28.93 -12.08
CA LEU A 31 10.08 -27.88 -12.90
C LEU A 31 8.96 -27.17 -13.66
N ASN A 32 8.83 -25.86 -13.47
CA ASN A 32 7.82 -25.01 -14.13
C ASN A 32 6.36 -25.45 -13.94
N GLY A 33 6.03 -26.14 -12.83
CA GLY A 33 4.70 -26.68 -12.58
C GLY A 33 4.51 -28.14 -12.96
N ASP A 34 5.39 -28.72 -13.79
CA ASP A 34 5.35 -30.11 -14.21
C ASP A 34 6.28 -30.99 -13.37
N SER A 35 5.84 -32.22 -13.09
CA SER A 35 6.60 -33.18 -12.30
C SER A 35 7.48 -34.05 -13.17
N TYR A 36 8.74 -34.20 -12.79
CA TYR A 36 9.74 -35.00 -13.49
C TYR A 36 10.41 -35.97 -12.54
N TYR A 37 10.58 -37.23 -12.93
CA TYR A 37 11.59 -38.07 -12.34
C TYR A 37 12.98 -37.54 -12.74
N TYR A 38 13.97 -37.62 -11.83
CA TYR A 38 15.32 -37.24 -12.18
C TYR A 38 16.35 -38.28 -11.75
N TYR A 39 17.41 -38.39 -12.55
CA TYR A 39 18.56 -39.20 -12.27
C TYR A 39 19.83 -38.37 -12.26
N GLN A 40 20.61 -38.46 -11.18
CA GLN A 40 21.90 -37.78 -11.09
C GLN A 40 22.99 -38.75 -11.56
N VAL A 41 23.72 -38.39 -12.59
CA VAL A 41 24.79 -39.16 -13.17
C VAL A 41 25.97 -39.27 -12.19
N LYS A 42 26.34 -40.49 -11.80
CA LYS A 42 27.38 -40.74 -10.77
C LYS A 42 28.80 -40.62 -11.32
N LYS A 43 29.01 -40.86 -12.60
CA LYS A 43 30.28 -40.74 -13.33
C LYS A 43 30.03 -40.45 -14.79
N ASN A 44 31.05 -39.94 -15.50
CA ASN A 44 30.94 -39.76 -16.95
C ASN A 44 30.59 -41.08 -17.61
N ALA A 45 29.61 -41.09 -18.50
CA ALA A 45 29.11 -42.31 -19.14
C ALA A 45 28.51 -42.02 -20.52
N GLN A 46 28.46 -43.07 -21.35
CA GLN A 46 27.66 -43.02 -22.57
C GLN A 46 26.19 -43.22 -22.26
N ILE A 47 25.31 -42.66 -23.10
CA ILE A 47 23.86 -42.74 -22.91
C ILE A 47 23.35 -44.20 -22.85
N THR A 48 24.00 -45.09 -23.56
CA THR A 48 23.71 -46.53 -23.55
C THR A 48 23.96 -47.20 -22.20
N ASP A 49 24.90 -46.69 -21.41
CA ASP A 49 25.17 -47.20 -20.07
C ASP A 49 24.10 -46.71 -19.10
N ILE A 50 23.67 -45.47 -19.26
CA ILE A 50 22.57 -44.90 -18.50
C ILE A 50 21.23 -45.59 -18.83
N SER A 51 21.02 -45.91 -20.12
CA SER A 51 19.87 -46.69 -20.61
C SER A 51 19.75 -48.03 -19.86
N LYS A 52 20.85 -48.76 -19.72
CA LYS A 52 20.89 -50.03 -18.96
C LYS A 52 20.58 -49.85 -17.47
N VAL A 53 21.07 -48.75 -16.87
CA VAL A 53 20.85 -48.47 -15.43
C VAL A 53 19.40 -48.09 -15.15
N LEU A 54 18.78 -47.34 -16.05
CA LEU A 54 17.42 -46.83 -15.85
C LEU A 54 16.33 -47.73 -16.42
N GLY A 55 16.68 -48.68 -17.27
CA GLY A 55 15.71 -49.50 -18.00
C GLY A 55 14.91 -48.71 -19.05
N ILE A 56 15.44 -47.57 -19.49
CA ILE A 56 14.82 -46.69 -20.48
C ILE A 56 15.67 -46.66 -21.73
N THR A 57 15.06 -46.64 -22.93
CA THR A 57 15.81 -46.60 -24.17
C THR A 57 16.63 -45.32 -24.31
N ALA A 58 17.80 -45.42 -24.98
CA ALA A 58 18.66 -44.25 -25.22
C ALA A 58 17.93 -43.13 -25.98
N GLU A 59 17.03 -43.49 -26.89
CA GLU A 59 16.16 -42.54 -27.62
C GLU A 59 15.23 -41.80 -26.70
N THR A 60 14.60 -42.48 -25.74
CA THR A 60 13.71 -41.86 -24.75
C THR A 60 14.49 -40.94 -23.82
N ILE A 61 15.70 -41.34 -23.40
CA ILE A 61 16.54 -40.48 -22.56
C ILE A 61 16.91 -39.20 -23.31
N THR A 62 17.34 -39.29 -24.56
CA THR A 62 17.70 -38.13 -25.40
C THR A 62 16.51 -37.29 -25.79
N LYS A 63 15.34 -37.89 -25.98
CA LYS A 63 14.09 -37.13 -26.23
C LYS A 63 13.82 -36.09 -25.13
N TYR A 64 13.95 -36.49 -23.88
CA TYR A 64 13.68 -35.59 -22.74
C TYR A 64 14.92 -34.82 -22.25
N ASN A 65 16.13 -35.27 -22.66
CA ASN A 65 17.41 -34.66 -22.29
C ASN A 65 18.30 -34.50 -23.54
N PRO A 66 17.99 -33.55 -24.43
CA PRO A 66 18.75 -33.40 -25.69
C PRO A 66 20.26 -33.21 -25.51
N SER A 67 20.67 -32.58 -24.42
CA SER A 67 22.07 -32.36 -24.04
C SER A 67 22.82 -33.64 -23.69
N ALA A 68 22.12 -34.76 -23.52
CA ALA A 68 22.73 -36.07 -23.25
C ALA A 68 23.11 -36.85 -24.49
N LYS A 69 22.85 -36.35 -25.72
CA LYS A 69 23.05 -37.05 -26.98
C LYS A 69 24.50 -37.49 -27.19
N ASP A 70 25.45 -36.67 -26.80
CA ASP A 70 26.89 -36.93 -27.01
C ASP A 70 27.57 -37.52 -25.76
N GLY A 71 26.77 -38.01 -24.79
CA GLY A 71 27.22 -38.56 -23.51
C GLY A 71 26.79 -37.70 -22.32
N VAL A 72 27.06 -38.18 -21.11
CA VAL A 72 26.69 -37.50 -19.85
C VAL A 72 27.90 -37.38 -18.94
N VAL A 73 27.95 -36.27 -18.21
CA VAL A 73 29.03 -35.99 -17.26
C VAL A 73 28.61 -36.24 -15.83
N LYS A 74 29.57 -36.47 -14.94
CA LYS A 74 29.32 -36.64 -13.51
C LYS A 74 28.54 -35.44 -12.93
N ASN A 75 27.53 -35.72 -12.13
CA ASN A 75 26.60 -34.78 -11.49
C ASN A 75 25.56 -34.14 -12.45
N GLN A 76 25.57 -34.44 -13.74
CA GLN A 76 24.51 -34.06 -14.66
C GLN A 76 23.17 -34.67 -14.20
N LEU A 77 22.09 -33.86 -14.25
CA LEU A 77 20.74 -34.34 -13.97
C LEU A 77 20.01 -34.64 -15.28
N LEU A 78 19.42 -35.81 -15.35
CA LEU A 78 18.54 -36.23 -16.45
C LEU A 78 17.10 -36.21 -15.93
N PHE A 79 16.17 -35.65 -16.71
CA PHE A 79 14.77 -35.46 -16.33
C PHE A 79 13.83 -36.26 -17.23
N PHE A 80 12.74 -36.77 -16.62
CA PHE A 80 11.72 -37.57 -17.32
C PHE A 80 10.33 -37.15 -16.82
N PRO A 81 9.41 -36.66 -17.67
CA PRO A 81 8.08 -36.24 -17.23
C PRO A 81 7.33 -37.36 -16.51
N VAL A 82 6.80 -37.09 -15.32
CA VAL A 82 6.05 -38.10 -14.55
C VAL A 82 4.81 -38.56 -15.33
N ALA A 83 4.16 -37.64 -16.06
CA ALA A 83 2.98 -37.93 -16.86
C ALA A 83 3.23 -39.02 -17.92
N ASP A 84 4.42 -39.08 -18.50
CA ASP A 84 4.77 -40.03 -19.56
C ASP A 84 5.26 -41.39 -19.03
N PHE A 85 5.56 -41.50 -17.73
CA PHE A 85 6.09 -42.69 -17.07
C PHE A 85 5.21 -43.22 -15.92
N SER A 86 4.01 -42.67 -15.74
CA SER A 86 3.01 -43.17 -14.79
C SER A 86 2.08 -44.12 -15.49
N ALA A 87 2.29 -45.41 -15.38
CA ALA A 87 1.34 -46.41 -15.89
C ALA A 87 0.10 -46.47 -15.00
N SER A 88 -1.07 -46.35 -15.60
CA SER A 88 -2.38 -46.68 -15.06
C SER A 88 -2.41 -48.10 -14.53
N SER A 89 -2.59 -48.30 -13.21
CA SER A 89 -3.36 -49.40 -12.63
C SER A 89 -3.41 -49.29 -11.11
N ALA A 90 -4.60 -49.49 -10.57
CA ALA A 90 -4.88 -49.52 -9.14
C ALA A 90 -4.07 -50.63 -8.44
N VAL A 91 -3.18 -50.22 -7.53
CA VAL A 91 -2.56 -51.12 -6.54
C VAL A 91 -2.59 -50.41 -5.19
N THR A 92 -3.29 -51.06 -4.25
CA THR A 92 -3.29 -50.78 -2.82
C THR A 92 -1.87 -50.78 -2.25
N PHE A 93 -1.43 -49.66 -1.71
CA PHE A 93 -0.10 -49.51 -1.11
C PHE A 93 -0.14 -49.84 0.38
N LYS A 94 0.60 -50.84 0.78
CA LYS A 94 1.17 -50.97 2.12
C LYS A 94 2.44 -50.11 2.18
N ASP A 95 2.61 -49.48 3.31
CA ASP A 95 3.69 -48.58 3.71
C ASP A 95 5.01 -48.67 2.89
N THR A 96 5.32 -47.56 2.19
CA THR A 96 6.63 -47.33 1.55
C THR A 96 7.11 -45.90 1.84
N PRO A 97 8.43 -45.65 1.97
CA PRO A 97 8.95 -44.41 2.52
C PRO A 97 8.61 -43.17 1.69
N SER A 98 8.32 -42.10 2.41
CA SER A 98 7.92 -40.76 2.00
C SER A 98 8.60 -40.29 0.70
N ARG A 99 7.79 -40.06 -0.35
CA ARG A 99 8.19 -39.38 -1.59
C ARG A 99 8.61 -37.94 -1.23
N LYS A 100 9.88 -37.62 -1.45
CA LYS A 100 10.44 -36.27 -1.27
C LYS A 100 10.29 -35.47 -2.55
N VAL A 101 9.48 -34.42 -2.55
CA VAL A 101 9.41 -33.46 -3.64
C VAL A 101 10.46 -32.39 -3.37
N MET A 102 11.31 -32.10 -4.36
CA MET A 102 12.36 -31.08 -4.23
C MET A 102 12.07 -29.91 -5.17
N HIS A 103 12.21 -28.68 -4.67
CA HIS A 103 12.07 -27.46 -5.44
C HIS A 103 13.41 -26.76 -5.59
N LEU A 104 13.77 -26.37 -6.83
CA LEU A 104 14.94 -25.53 -7.11
C LEU A 104 14.55 -24.05 -7.04
N VAL A 105 15.12 -23.32 -6.10
CA VAL A 105 14.86 -21.90 -5.91
C VAL A 105 15.37 -21.10 -7.11
N LYS A 106 14.49 -20.35 -7.75
CA LYS A 106 14.81 -19.40 -8.81
C LYS A 106 15.09 -18.01 -8.23
N LYS A 107 15.76 -17.16 -9.02
CA LYS A 107 16.02 -15.76 -8.65
C LYS A 107 14.73 -15.05 -8.24
N GLY A 108 14.73 -14.44 -7.05
CA GLY A 108 13.59 -13.70 -6.50
C GLY A 108 12.48 -14.56 -5.88
N GLN A 109 12.61 -15.89 -5.84
CA GLN A 109 11.66 -16.73 -5.11
C GLN A 109 11.91 -16.71 -3.60
N THR A 110 10.83 -16.85 -2.83
CA THR A 110 10.83 -16.86 -1.38
C THR A 110 10.17 -18.13 -0.85
N LEU A 111 10.46 -18.50 0.40
CA LEU A 111 9.76 -19.61 1.07
C LEU A 111 8.25 -19.43 1.03
N TYR A 112 7.77 -18.19 1.17
CA TYR A 112 6.34 -17.88 1.07
C TYR A 112 5.79 -18.17 -0.34
N GLY A 113 6.46 -17.71 -1.38
CA GLY A 113 6.05 -18.00 -2.76
C GLY A 113 6.02 -19.51 -3.05
N ILE A 114 7.00 -20.24 -2.53
CA ILE A 114 7.09 -21.71 -2.66
C ILE A 114 5.95 -22.38 -1.85
N SER A 115 5.67 -21.92 -0.62
CA SER A 115 4.58 -22.44 0.22
C SER A 115 3.22 -22.33 -0.48
N LYS A 116 2.96 -21.20 -1.11
CA LYS A 116 1.72 -20.98 -1.90
C LYS A 116 1.66 -21.86 -3.14
N THR A 117 2.79 -22.01 -3.87
CA THR A 117 2.86 -22.83 -5.07
C THR A 117 2.54 -24.30 -4.78
N TYR A 118 2.98 -24.81 -3.64
CA TYR A 118 2.82 -26.22 -3.25
C TYR A 118 1.71 -26.46 -2.23
N ASN A 119 1.01 -25.40 -1.79
CA ASN A 119 -0.03 -25.46 -0.75
C ASN A 119 0.44 -26.18 0.53
N VAL A 120 1.64 -25.83 0.99
CA VAL A 120 2.27 -26.32 2.22
C VAL A 120 2.55 -25.14 3.14
N SER A 121 2.55 -25.34 4.47
CA SER A 121 2.90 -24.25 5.39
C SER A 121 4.39 -23.93 5.32
N ILE A 122 4.76 -22.68 5.63
CA ILE A 122 6.17 -22.29 5.70
C ILE A 122 6.86 -23.05 6.82
N ASP A 123 6.17 -23.29 7.93
CA ASP A 123 6.70 -24.05 9.07
C ASP A 123 7.07 -25.49 8.67
N ASP A 124 6.22 -26.14 7.89
CA ASP A 124 6.52 -27.48 7.35
C ASP A 124 7.70 -27.44 6.37
N LEU A 125 7.78 -26.38 5.52
CA LEU A 125 8.92 -26.18 4.62
C LEU A 125 10.24 -25.99 5.38
N VAL A 126 10.22 -25.17 6.43
CA VAL A 126 11.42 -24.92 7.26
C VAL A 126 11.77 -26.13 8.08
N ALA A 127 10.79 -26.85 8.63
CA ALA A 127 11.03 -28.11 9.34
C ALA A 127 11.70 -29.16 8.45
N ALA A 128 11.29 -29.24 7.18
CA ALA A 128 11.91 -30.12 6.19
C ALA A 128 13.27 -29.57 5.69
N ASN A 129 13.53 -28.28 5.85
CA ASN A 129 14.74 -27.59 5.35
C ASN A 129 15.33 -26.66 6.42
N PRO A 130 15.95 -27.18 7.49
CA PRO A 130 16.45 -26.36 8.59
C PRO A 130 17.45 -25.26 8.18
N SER A 131 18.18 -25.45 7.09
CA SER A 131 19.11 -24.45 6.55
C SER A 131 18.41 -23.22 5.94
N SER A 132 17.10 -23.28 5.72
CA SER A 132 16.31 -22.20 5.14
C SER A 132 15.71 -21.24 6.18
N VAL A 133 15.97 -21.45 7.46
CA VAL A 133 15.50 -20.60 8.58
C VAL A 133 15.85 -19.12 8.37
N ASN A 134 17.04 -18.85 7.84
CA ASN A 134 17.53 -17.48 7.58
C ASN A 134 17.34 -17.05 6.12
N GLY A 135 16.40 -17.68 5.39
CA GLY A 135 16.11 -17.39 4.00
C GLY A 135 16.65 -18.46 3.05
N ILE A 136 16.35 -18.28 1.77
CA ILE A 136 16.73 -19.18 0.66
C ILE A 136 17.52 -18.45 -0.40
N LYS A 137 18.39 -19.16 -1.09
CA LYS A 137 19.25 -18.61 -2.15
C LYS A 137 18.88 -19.19 -3.51
N GLU A 138 19.07 -18.41 -4.57
CA GLU A 138 18.97 -18.92 -5.95
C GLU A 138 19.85 -20.18 -6.13
N GLY A 139 19.30 -21.19 -6.77
CA GLY A 139 19.97 -22.48 -6.96
C GLY A 139 19.88 -23.44 -5.76
N GLN A 140 19.32 -23.02 -4.62
CA GLN A 140 19.12 -23.89 -3.47
C GLN A 140 17.99 -24.89 -3.74
N LEU A 141 18.20 -26.16 -3.34
CA LEU A 141 17.18 -27.20 -3.38
C LEU A 141 16.42 -27.22 -2.05
N ILE A 142 15.09 -27.12 -2.11
CA ILE A 142 14.19 -27.17 -0.98
C ILE A 142 13.31 -28.40 -1.05
N GLU A 143 13.28 -29.19 0.02
CA GLU A 143 12.37 -30.31 0.18
C GLU A 143 10.96 -29.80 0.49
N ILE A 144 9.96 -30.25 -0.29
CA ILE A 144 8.54 -29.90 -0.11
C ILE A 144 7.86 -31.04 0.65
N PRO A 145 7.42 -30.84 1.90
CA PRO A 145 6.71 -31.85 2.67
C PRO A 145 5.29 -32.02 2.12
N MET A 146 4.98 -33.21 1.59
CA MET A 146 3.64 -33.55 1.11
C MET A 146 2.82 -34.15 2.24
N ARG A 147 1.84 -33.41 2.75
CA ARG A 147 0.85 -33.96 3.70
C ARG A 147 -0.23 -34.74 2.97
N ASN A 148 -0.42 -36.01 3.32
CA ASN A 148 -1.64 -36.74 2.99
C ASN A 148 -2.83 -36.02 3.63
N LYS A 149 -3.81 -35.60 2.82
CA LYS A 149 -5.11 -35.14 3.30
C LYS A 149 -5.82 -36.30 4.00
N MET A 150 -5.66 -36.44 5.30
CA MET A 150 -6.65 -37.05 6.20
C MET A 150 -6.33 -36.64 7.63
N ALA A 151 -6.94 -35.57 8.06
CA ALA A 151 -7.51 -35.39 9.40
C ALA A 151 -8.24 -34.06 9.42
N ASN A 152 -9.55 -34.14 9.35
CA ASN A 152 -10.45 -33.05 9.71
C ASN A 152 -10.16 -32.65 11.16
N SER A 153 -9.73 -31.42 11.36
CA SER A 153 -10.06 -30.70 12.58
C SER A 153 -10.70 -29.38 12.16
N VAL A 154 -12.02 -29.42 12.12
CA VAL A 154 -12.88 -28.25 12.18
C VAL A 154 -12.58 -27.59 13.53
N SER A 155 -11.76 -26.58 13.55
CA SER A 155 -11.71 -25.63 14.66
C SER A 155 -12.81 -24.61 14.42
N THR A 156 -13.91 -24.76 15.13
CA THR A 156 -14.92 -23.74 15.41
C THR A 156 -14.24 -22.43 15.78
N PRO A 157 -14.71 -21.26 15.29
CA PRO A 157 -14.18 -19.99 15.72
C PRO A 157 -14.56 -19.76 17.18
N SER A 158 -13.59 -19.94 18.07
CA SER A 158 -13.69 -19.53 19.47
C SER A 158 -13.73 -17.99 19.53
N ALA A 159 -14.57 -17.48 20.40
CA ALA A 159 -14.85 -16.07 20.63
C ALA A 159 -13.56 -15.24 20.75
N LYS A 160 -13.53 -14.10 20.01
CA LYS A 160 -12.48 -13.09 20.07
C LYS A 160 -12.31 -12.55 21.48
N SER A 161 -11.25 -12.94 22.16
CA SER A 161 -10.59 -12.04 23.10
C SER A 161 -9.92 -10.94 22.27
N ALA A 162 -10.09 -9.69 22.66
CA ALA A 162 -9.42 -8.56 22.03
C ALA A 162 -7.91 -8.69 22.27
N GLU A 163 -7.19 -9.31 21.33
CA GLU A 163 -5.74 -9.45 21.39
C GLU A 163 -5.10 -8.08 21.16
N THR A 164 -4.33 -7.61 22.13
CA THR A 164 -3.58 -6.36 21.99
C THR A 164 -2.36 -6.61 21.11
N PRO A 165 -2.14 -5.87 20.03
CA PRO A 165 -0.98 -6.06 19.18
C PRO A 165 0.31 -5.66 19.88
N ILE A 166 1.40 -6.36 19.57
CA ILE A 166 2.77 -6.02 19.94
C ILE A 166 3.46 -5.45 18.70
N TYR A 167 4.31 -4.46 18.88
CA TYR A 167 5.14 -3.89 17.82
C TYR A 167 6.59 -4.29 18.04
N HIS A 168 7.21 -4.87 17.02
CA HIS A 168 8.59 -5.35 17.07
C HIS A 168 9.43 -4.64 16.00
N THR A 169 10.58 -4.08 16.41
CA THR A 169 11.56 -3.53 15.46
C THR A 169 12.51 -4.64 15.04
N ILE A 170 12.58 -4.92 13.73
CA ILE A 170 13.41 -5.97 13.16
C ILE A 170 14.88 -5.71 13.48
N GLN A 171 15.54 -6.68 14.09
CA GLN A 171 16.96 -6.62 14.44
C GLN A 171 17.81 -7.22 13.33
N LYS A 172 19.12 -6.89 13.36
CA LYS A 172 20.09 -7.44 12.42
C LYS A 172 20.12 -8.97 12.45
N GLY A 173 19.89 -9.58 11.28
CA GLY A 173 19.89 -11.03 11.13
C GLY A 173 18.59 -11.72 11.50
N GLU A 174 17.55 -10.98 11.90
CA GLU A 174 16.22 -11.56 12.06
C GLU A 174 15.57 -11.84 10.72
N SER A 175 14.82 -12.92 10.66
CA SER A 175 13.95 -13.29 9.55
C SER A 175 12.49 -13.28 9.99
N MET A 176 11.57 -13.21 9.04
CA MET A 176 10.14 -13.35 9.36
C MET A 176 9.86 -14.62 10.18
N TYR A 177 10.56 -15.71 9.87
CA TYR A 177 10.40 -16.95 10.59
C TYR A 177 10.87 -16.84 12.05
N SER A 178 12.05 -16.25 12.28
CA SER A 178 12.57 -16.08 13.65
C SER A 178 11.67 -15.18 14.48
N VAL A 179 11.16 -14.08 13.89
CA VAL A 179 10.22 -13.18 14.57
C VAL A 179 8.88 -13.89 14.84
N ALA A 180 8.30 -14.55 13.84
CA ALA A 180 7.05 -15.30 14.02
C ALA A 180 7.17 -16.36 15.13
N LYS A 181 8.29 -17.09 15.16
CA LYS A 181 8.59 -18.08 16.19
C LYS A 181 8.76 -17.46 17.60
N THR A 182 9.47 -16.33 17.68
CA THR A 182 9.68 -15.61 18.95
C THR A 182 8.37 -15.19 19.58
N TYR A 183 7.41 -14.78 18.78
CA TYR A 183 6.09 -14.30 19.24
C TYR A 183 4.99 -15.36 19.14
N ASN A 184 5.33 -16.63 18.94
CA ASN A 184 4.39 -17.75 18.81
C ASN A 184 3.24 -17.46 17.82
N THR A 185 3.59 -16.86 16.69
CA THR A 185 2.66 -16.58 15.58
C THR A 185 3.15 -17.26 14.31
N THR A 186 2.40 -17.18 13.20
CA THR A 186 2.83 -17.72 11.90
C THR A 186 3.29 -16.61 10.98
N ILE A 187 4.08 -16.95 9.95
CA ILE A 187 4.50 -15.99 8.92
C ILE A 187 3.28 -15.48 8.16
N GLU A 188 2.31 -16.34 7.88
CA GLU A 188 1.06 -15.98 7.22
C GLU A 188 0.31 -14.92 8.02
N LYS A 189 0.22 -15.09 9.36
CA LYS A 189 -0.43 -14.12 10.24
C LYS A 189 0.36 -12.82 10.31
N LEU A 190 1.70 -12.91 10.36
CA LEU A 190 2.57 -11.73 10.35
C LEU A 190 2.39 -10.91 9.06
N LEU A 191 2.32 -11.56 7.90
CA LEU A 191 2.08 -10.91 6.60
C LEU A 191 0.65 -10.39 6.48
N GLU A 192 -0.35 -11.12 6.98
CA GLU A 192 -1.74 -10.69 6.98
C GLU A 192 -1.93 -9.35 7.68
N VAL A 193 -1.24 -9.15 8.83
CA VAL A 193 -1.36 -7.94 9.64
C VAL A 193 -0.32 -6.85 9.32
N ASN A 194 0.63 -7.16 8.44
CA ASN A 194 1.65 -6.25 7.92
C ASN A 194 1.77 -6.37 6.39
N PRO A 195 0.74 -6.04 5.63
CA PRO A 195 0.76 -6.25 4.18
C PRO A 195 1.79 -5.35 3.45
N GLY A 196 2.41 -4.40 4.13
CA GLY A 196 3.52 -3.58 3.62
C GLY A 196 4.89 -4.23 3.69
N ILE A 197 5.02 -5.43 4.26
CA ILE A 197 6.28 -6.19 4.27
C ILE A 197 6.18 -7.41 3.36
N TYR A 198 7.34 -7.79 2.83
CA TYR A 198 7.47 -8.96 1.95
C TYR A 198 8.57 -9.88 2.44
N PRO A 199 8.49 -11.18 2.14
CA PRO A 199 9.51 -12.14 2.56
C PRO A 199 10.93 -11.83 2.07
N ASN A 200 11.07 -11.12 0.95
CA ASN A 200 12.35 -10.66 0.41
C ASN A 200 12.71 -9.21 0.78
N HIS A 201 11.89 -8.58 1.59
CA HIS A 201 12.07 -7.20 2.05
C HIS A 201 11.68 -7.08 3.54
N PHE A 202 12.34 -7.86 4.37
CA PHE A 202 12.25 -7.85 5.81
C PHE A 202 13.54 -7.22 6.33
N VAL A 203 13.52 -5.89 6.50
CA VAL A 203 14.73 -5.08 6.65
C VAL A 203 14.94 -4.70 8.10
N GLU A 204 16.21 -4.76 8.54
CA GLU A 204 16.63 -4.26 9.85
C GLU A 204 16.17 -2.81 10.07
N GLY A 205 15.54 -2.55 11.21
CA GLY A 205 15.00 -1.25 11.59
C GLY A 205 13.52 -1.06 11.24
N ASP A 206 12.93 -1.91 10.39
CA ASP A 206 11.49 -1.87 10.13
C ASP A 206 10.70 -2.32 11.36
N VAL A 207 9.52 -1.73 11.55
CA VAL A 207 8.62 -2.11 12.65
C VAL A 207 7.51 -3.00 12.10
N VAL A 208 7.23 -4.09 12.80
CA VAL A 208 6.14 -5.02 12.46
C VAL A 208 5.14 -5.14 13.59
N LYS A 209 3.87 -5.17 13.22
CA LYS A 209 2.74 -5.43 14.11
C LYS A 209 2.55 -6.93 14.27
N ILE A 210 2.38 -7.41 15.48
CA ILE A 210 2.30 -8.84 15.79
C ILE A 210 1.14 -9.10 16.74
N TYR A 211 0.33 -10.13 16.44
CA TYR A 211 -0.62 -10.69 17.38
C TYR A 211 -0.08 -12.04 17.85
N PRO A 212 0.45 -12.13 19.09
CA PRO A 212 0.93 -13.39 19.64
C PRO A 212 -0.23 -14.36 19.82
N ASN A 213 0.02 -15.64 19.59
CA ASN A 213 -0.98 -16.66 19.90
C ASN A 213 -1.00 -16.93 21.41
N THR A 214 -2.03 -16.48 22.11
CA THR A 214 -2.14 -16.51 23.57
C THR A 214 -2.43 -17.89 24.15
N SER A 215 -2.56 -18.94 23.32
CA SER A 215 -2.84 -20.31 23.79
C SER A 215 -1.64 -21.06 24.39
N ALA A 216 -0.47 -20.45 24.46
CA ALA A 216 0.69 -21.03 25.12
C ALA A 216 1.28 -20.02 26.11
N ASN A 217 1.52 -20.46 27.34
CA ASN A 217 2.37 -19.72 28.29
C ASN A 217 3.75 -19.56 27.66
N ILE A 218 4.00 -18.41 27.06
CA ILE A 218 5.29 -18.12 26.44
C ILE A 218 6.27 -17.83 27.59
N THR A 219 7.01 -18.84 27.98
CA THR A 219 8.21 -18.62 28.77
C THR A 219 9.29 -18.13 27.83
N ILE A 220 9.34 -16.81 27.64
CA ILE A 220 10.40 -16.19 26.84
C ILE A 220 11.68 -16.23 27.70
N GLN A 221 12.43 -17.29 27.56
CA GLN A 221 13.82 -17.29 27.95
C GLN A 221 14.64 -16.72 26.80
N LYS A 222 14.78 -15.41 26.77
CA LYS A 222 15.96 -14.67 26.28
C LYS A 222 15.67 -13.18 26.18
N ASP A 223 16.48 -12.39 26.84
CA ASP A 223 16.81 -10.98 26.65
C ASP A 223 16.00 -10.24 25.55
N ILE A 224 14.68 -10.10 25.72
CA ILE A 224 13.93 -9.10 25.01
C ILE A 224 14.31 -7.78 25.68
N LYS A 225 15.28 -7.10 25.10
CA LYS A 225 15.58 -5.72 25.46
C LYS A 225 14.36 -4.91 25.09
N GLN A 226 13.46 -4.65 26.05
CA GLN A 226 12.42 -3.65 25.86
C GLN A 226 13.10 -2.34 25.48
N MET A 227 12.79 -1.81 24.31
CA MET A 227 13.34 -0.56 23.85
C MET A 227 12.35 0.55 24.16
N VAL A 228 12.83 1.61 24.80
CA VAL A 228 12.09 2.83 25.07
C VAL A 228 12.64 3.89 24.11
N SER A 229 11.76 4.58 23.37
CA SER A 229 12.19 5.67 22.52
C SER A 229 12.50 6.93 23.35
N TYR A 230 13.63 7.56 23.08
CA TYR A 230 14.06 8.80 23.69
C TYR A 230 14.34 9.84 22.60
N LYS A 231 13.74 11.01 22.71
CA LYS A 231 14.01 12.14 21.81
C LYS A 231 15.20 12.93 22.34
N ALA A 232 16.32 12.88 21.63
CA ALA A 232 17.55 13.52 22.05
C ALA A 232 17.40 15.05 22.12
N LYS A 233 17.98 15.66 23.17
CA LYS A 233 18.06 17.11 23.39
C LYS A 233 19.31 17.68 22.70
N LYS A 234 19.44 19.02 22.70
CA LYS A 234 20.48 19.75 21.97
C LYS A 234 21.92 19.32 22.32
N ASP A 235 22.17 18.99 23.60
CA ASP A 235 23.51 18.68 24.11
C ASP A 235 23.69 17.17 24.43
N ASP A 236 22.76 16.32 23.95
CA ASP A 236 22.85 14.89 24.15
C ASP A 236 23.90 14.25 23.25
N THR A 237 24.66 13.34 23.86
CA THR A 237 25.63 12.47 23.19
C THR A 237 25.27 10.99 23.49
N PHE A 238 25.89 10.06 22.79
CA PHE A 238 25.74 8.63 23.12
C PHE A 238 26.14 8.34 24.55
N GLU A 239 27.19 9.00 25.05
CA GLU A 239 27.71 8.84 26.40
C GLU A 239 26.72 9.38 27.45
N SER A 240 26.19 10.61 27.21
CA SER A 240 25.26 11.25 28.16
C SER A 240 23.94 10.47 28.27
N ILE A 241 23.41 10.02 27.14
CA ILE A 241 22.17 9.24 27.11
C ILE A 241 22.37 7.86 27.73
N ALA A 242 23.48 7.18 27.42
CA ALA A 242 23.80 5.88 28.02
C ALA A 242 23.94 5.97 29.52
N ALA A 243 24.70 6.96 30.03
CA ALA A 243 24.88 7.19 31.46
C ALA A 243 23.56 7.52 32.17
N ALA A 244 22.73 8.38 31.60
CA ALA A 244 21.44 8.76 32.17
C ALA A 244 20.44 7.59 32.28
N ASN A 245 20.62 6.54 31.47
CA ASN A 245 19.70 5.40 31.42
C ASN A 245 20.32 4.10 31.96
N GLY A 246 21.52 4.15 32.60
CA GLY A 246 22.17 3.00 33.23
C GLY A 246 22.57 1.91 32.24
N ILE A 247 22.86 2.27 30.99
CA ILE A 247 23.28 1.35 29.92
C ILE A 247 24.66 1.73 29.40
N THR A 248 25.35 0.81 28.75
CA THR A 248 26.64 1.11 28.14
C THR A 248 26.45 1.79 26.76
N VAL A 249 27.41 2.60 26.33
CA VAL A 249 27.44 3.21 25.00
C VAL A 249 27.37 2.14 23.91
N LYS A 250 28.02 0.99 24.15
CA LYS A 250 27.95 -0.15 23.21
C LYS A 250 26.53 -0.69 23.07
N GLN A 251 25.80 -0.86 24.19
CA GLN A 251 24.38 -1.30 24.16
C GLN A 251 23.49 -0.27 23.45
N LEU A 252 23.80 1.04 23.62
CA LEU A 252 23.06 2.09 22.96
C LEU A 252 23.33 2.10 21.44
N HIS A 253 24.57 1.87 21.01
CA HIS A 253 24.91 1.71 19.58
C HIS A 253 24.28 0.45 18.96
N GLU A 254 24.30 -0.67 19.67
CA GLU A 254 23.66 -1.91 19.25
C GLU A 254 22.14 -1.75 19.10
N ALA A 255 21.53 -0.90 19.93
CA ALA A 255 20.11 -0.56 19.84
C ALA A 255 19.78 0.46 18.71
N ASN A 256 20.81 1.17 18.21
CA ASN A 256 20.67 2.23 17.21
C ASN A 256 21.72 2.10 16.09
N PRO A 257 21.76 1.00 15.33
CA PRO A 257 22.86 0.70 14.40
C PRO A 257 22.97 1.73 13.25
N ASN A 258 21.87 2.38 12.90
CA ASN A 258 21.81 3.37 11.82
C ASN A 258 22.09 4.81 12.30
N LEU A 259 22.18 5.05 13.60
CA LEU A 259 22.37 6.37 14.17
C LEU A 259 23.87 6.66 14.36
N LYS A 260 24.50 7.26 13.35
CA LYS A 260 25.95 7.57 13.40
C LYS A 260 26.29 8.77 14.29
N LYS A 261 25.35 9.67 14.52
CA LYS A 261 25.53 10.88 15.33
C LYS A 261 24.19 11.32 15.91
N ILE A 262 24.17 11.66 17.18
CA ILE A 262 22.99 12.22 17.84
C ILE A 262 22.92 13.71 17.53
N LYS A 263 21.74 14.16 17.13
CA LYS A 263 21.40 15.57 16.94
C LYS A 263 20.17 15.89 17.79
N ASN A 264 19.96 17.17 18.08
CA ASN A 264 18.72 17.60 18.72
C ASN A 264 17.50 17.09 17.95
N GLY A 265 16.59 16.39 18.65
CA GLY A 265 15.42 15.78 18.06
C GLY A 265 15.62 14.37 17.47
N SER A 266 16.85 13.82 17.46
CA SER A 266 17.09 12.44 17.04
C SER A 266 16.30 11.49 17.93
N LEU A 267 15.61 10.52 17.32
CA LEU A 267 14.96 9.43 18.07
C LEU A 267 16.01 8.37 18.38
N VAL A 268 16.21 8.11 19.68
CA VAL A 268 17.19 7.17 20.21
C VAL A 268 16.46 6.05 20.94
N TYR A 269 16.72 4.80 20.59
CA TYR A 269 16.15 3.63 21.26
C TYR A 269 17.03 3.19 22.41
N LEU A 270 16.45 3.12 23.60
CA LEU A 270 17.13 2.77 24.85
C LEU A 270 16.76 1.34 25.25
N PRO A 271 17.73 0.41 25.36
CA PRO A 271 17.48 -0.90 25.93
C PRO A 271 17.23 -0.77 27.44
N LYS A 272 16.07 -1.27 27.90
CA LYS A 272 15.75 -1.30 29.34
C LYS A 272 16.52 -2.44 30.01
N ALA A 273 17.40 -2.12 30.95
CA ALA A 273 18.05 -3.12 31.79
C ALA A 273 17.04 -3.68 32.80
N GLY A 274 16.80 -5.00 32.78
CA GLY A 274 15.98 -5.66 33.81
C GLY A 274 15.60 -7.07 33.41
N THR A 275 16.13 -8.06 34.14
CA THR A 275 15.54 -9.39 34.28
C THR A 275 14.28 -9.24 35.12
N SER A 276 13.10 -9.31 34.50
CA SER A 276 11.86 -9.56 35.22
C SER A 276 10.95 -10.43 34.36
N THR A 277 10.55 -11.54 34.96
CA THR A 277 9.36 -12.31 34.60
C THR A 277 8.16 -11.38 34.78
N GLU A 278 7.85 -10.55 33.78
CA GLU A 278 6.62 -9.79 33.75
C GLU A 278 5.77 -10.30 32.59
N THR A 279 4.55 -10.67 32.94
CA THR A 279 3.42 -10.76 32.01
C THR A 279 3.44 -9.46 31.18
N VAL A 280 3.65 -9.54 29.88
CA VAL A 280 3.75 -8.38 29.00
C VAL A 280 2.39 -7.67 28.98
N ASN A 281 2.19 -6.77 29.93
CA ASN A 281 1.19 -5.72 29.81
C ASN A 281 1.77 -4.66 28.86
N SER A 282 1.11 -4.49 27.73
CA SER A 282 1.42 -3.55 26.64
C SER A 282 1.96 -2.22 27.15
N ALA A 283 3.27 -1.99 27.01
CA ALA A 283 3.83 -0.65 27.09
C ALA A 283 3.43 0.06 25.79
N THR A 284 2.43 0.87 25.87
CA THR A 284 1.98 1.83 24.87
C THR A 284 3.06 2.89 24.65
N ALA A 285 4.07 2.55 23.84
CA ALA A 285 4.64 3.59 22.98
C ALA A 285 3.49 3.99 22.06
N SER A 286 3.11 5.25 22.03
CA SER A 286 1.91 5.65 21.30
C SER A 286 2.09 5.23 19.84
N VAL A 287 1.14 4.44 19.33
CA VAL A 287 1.09 4.01 17.93
C VAL A 287 1.36 5.18 17.00
N LYS A 288 0.91 6.39 17.35
CA LYS A 288 1.19 7.66 16.66
C LYS A 288 2.67 8.02 16.52
N GLU A 289 3.53 7.71 17.49
CA GLU A 289 4.97 8.02 17.40
C GLU A 289 5.72 7.05 16.48
N LEU A 290 5.31 5.79 16.45
CA LEU A 290 5.86 4.78 15.54
C LEU A 290 5.38 5.01 14.10
N GLU A 291 4.12 5.43 13.91
CA GLU A 291 3.53 5.76 12.62
C GLU A 291 4.19 6.98 11.95
N GLN A 292 4.63 7.98 12.71
CA GLN A 292 5.30 9.18 12.19
C GLN A 292 6.75 8.96 11.73
N THR A 293 7.40 7.88 12.17
CA THR A 293 8.81 7.59 11.86
C THR A 293 9.01 6.58 10.73
N TYR A 294 7.96 5.86 10.36
CA TYR A 294 8.03 4.82 9.35
C TYR A 294 7.47 5.29 8.01
N LYS A 295 8.29 5.25 6.95
CA LYS A 295 7.87 5.49 5.57
C LYS A 295 7.97 4.19 4.76
N PRO A 296 6.86 3.45 4.60
CA PRO A 296 6.84 2.19 3.85
C PRO A 296 7.03 2.44 2.34
N LYS A 297 7.60 1.48 1.64
CA LYS A 297 7.81 1.56 0.19
C LYS A 297 6.56 1.11 -0.59
N ILE A 298 6.19 1.89 -1.59
CA ILE A 298 4.92 1.78 -2.35
C ILE A 298 4.82 0.56 -3.29
N ASN A 299 5.89 -0.16 -3.53
CA ASN A 299 5.95 -1.20 -4.58
C ASN A 299 4.97 -2.38 -4.43
N ASP A 300 4.21 -2.44 -3.33
CA ASP A 300 3.30 -3.55 -3.05
C ASP A 300 1.90 -3.41 -3.66
N LEU A 301 1.33 -2.19 -3.69
CA LEU A 301 -0.02 -1.97 -4.22
C LEU A 301 -0.13 -2.44 -5.66
N TYR A 302 0.79 -1.97 -6.50
CA TYR A 302 0.80 -2.33 -7.92
C TYR A 302 1.04 -3.83 -8.12
N SER A 303 1.94 -4.45 -7.36
CA SER A 303 2.19 -5.89 -7.45
C SER A 303 0.99 -6.73 -7.01
N HIS A 304 0.20 -6.22 -6.05
CA HIS A 304 -1.04 -6.88 -5.61
C HIS A 304 -2.10 -6.82 -6.70
N PHE A 305 -2.35 -5.65 -7.28
CA PHE A 305 -3.28 -5.50 -8.40
C PHE A 305 -2.88 -6.30 -9.63
N TYR A 306 -1.58 -6.47 -9.92
CA TYR A 306 -1.11 -7.33 -11.00
C TYR A 306 -1.45 -8.81 -10.80
N LYS A 307 -1.48 -9.29 -9.58
CA LYS A 307 -1.85 -10.68 -9.29
C LYS A 307 -3.34 -10.92 -9.38
N THR A 308 -4.16 -9.95 -8.96
CA THR A 308 -5.62 -10.04 -8.99
C THR A 308 -6.20 -9.84 -10.38
N ILE A 309 -5.54 -9.07 -11.24
CA ILE A 309 -6.01 -8.76 -12.61
C ILE A 309 -5.30 -9.62 -13.67
N SER A 310 -4.76 -10.76 -13.29
CA SER A 310 -4.09 -11.69 -14.22
C SER A 310 -5.02 -12.28 -15.28
N ASP A 311 -6.33 -12.23 -15.05
CA ASP A 311 -7.40 -12.69 -15.98
C ASP A 311 -7.81 -11.64 -17.02
N GLY A 312 -7.27 -10.42 -16.94
CA GLY A 312 -7.61 -9.32 -17.85
C GLY A 312 -8.93 -8.60 -17.55
N GLU A 313 -9.56 -8.88 -16.40
CA GLU A 313 -10.78 -8.20 -15.95
C GLU A 313 -10.49 -7.27 -14.75
N VAL A 314 -11.20 -6.14 -14.70
CA VAL A 314 -11.20 -5.20 -13.56
C VAL A 314 -12.63 -5.08 -13.06
N ASN A 315 -12.87 -5.49 -11.82
CA ASN A 315 -14.19 -5.53 -11.22
C ASN A 315 -14.34 -4.39 -10.20
N LEU A 316 -15.19 -3.43 -10.49
CA LEU A 316 -15.41 -2.23 -9.70
C LEU A 316 -16.82 -2.21 -9.12
N ALA A 317 -16.96 -1.74 -7.87
CA ALA A 317 -18.25 -1.38 -7.31
C ALA A 317 -18.27 0.11 -6.96
N ILE A 318 -19.32 0.81 -7.37
CA ILE A 318 -19.61 2.20 -6.99
C ILE A 318 -20.83 2.16 -6.06
N ILE A 319 -20.60 2.48 -4.78
CA ILE A 319 -21.63 2.41 -3.73
C ILE A 319 -21.86 3.82 -3.22
N LEU A 320 -22.89 4.50 -3.72
CA LEU A 320 -23.15 5.91 -3.43
C LEU A 320 -24.64 6.15 -3.15
N PRO A 321 -24.99 7.19 -2.37
CA PRO A 321 -26.38 7.54 -2.06
C PRO A 321 -26.99 8.40 -3.18
N PHE A 322 -27.31 7.78 -4.31
CA PHE A 322 -27.96 8.45 -5.43
C PHE A 322 -29.40 8.86 -5.13
N GLN A 323 -30.06 8.15 -4.21
CA GLN A 323 -31.44 8.39 -3.79
C GLN A 323 -32.43 8.38 -4.96
N LEU A 324 -32.30 7.41 -5.84
CA LEU A 324 -33.09 7.30 -7.08
C LEU A 324 -34.60 7.15 -6.83
N GLN A 325 -35.00 6.65 -5.67
CA GLN A 325 -36.42 6.49 -5.27
C GLN A 325 -36.98 7.74 -4.59
N ASN A 326 -36.13 8.72 -4.26
CA ASN A 326 -36.59 9.96 -3.63
C ASN A 326 -37.12 10.92 -4.69
N PRO A 327 -38.41 11.34 -4.65
CA PRO A 327 -38.95 12.26 -5.62
C PRO A 327 -38.33 13.67 -5.55
N ASN A 328 -37.70 14.02 -4.42
CA ASN A 328 -37.02 15.29 -4.19
C ASN A 328 -35.63 15.03 -3.60
N PRO A 329 -34.69 14.48 -4.39
CA PRO A 329 -33.36 14.15 -3.88
C PRO A 329 -32.60 15.44 -3.52
N PRO A 330 -31.79 15.41 -2.46
CA PRO A 330 -30.96 16.55 -2.09
C PRO A 330 -29.88 16.81 -3.14
N ARG A 331 -29.39 18.04 -3.19
CA ARG A 331 -28.32 18.45 -4.14
C ARG A 331 -27.13 17.47 -4.16
N GLN A 332 -26.78 16.89 -3.01
CA GLN A 332 -25.68 15.94 -2.89
C GLN A 332 -25.90 14.67 -3.75
N ALA A 333 -27.11 14.19 -3.89
CA ALA A 333 -27.42 13.04 -4.74
C ALA A 333 -27.13 13.34 -6.22
N TYR A 334 -27.46 14.53 -6.69
CA TYR A 334 -27.12 14.97 -8.06
C TYR A 334 -25.60 15.10 -8.24
N LEU A 335 -24.86 15.54 -7.22
CA LEU A 335 -23.40 15.60 -7.29
C LEU A 335 -22.77 14.21 -7.40
N TYR A 336 -23.30 13.20 -6.70
CA TYR A 336 -22.87 11.81 -6.87
C TYR A 336 -23.23 11.26 -8.25
N THR A 337 -24.35 11.71 -8.83
CA THR A 337 -24.72 11.37 -10.21
C THR A 337 -23.72 11.96 -11.20
N ASP A 338 -23.30 13.22 -11.01
CA ASP A 338 -22.25 13.85 -11.82
C ASP A 338 -20.92 13.10 -11.70
N PHE A 339 -20.54 12.71 -10.48
CA PHE A 339 -19.36 11.87 -10.26
C PHE A 339 -19.43 10.57 -11.07
N TYR A 340 -20.54 9.86 -11.00
CA TYR A 340 -20.72 8.61 -11.74
C TYR A 340 -20.71 8.83 -13.26
N LYS A 341 -21.36 9.86 -13.76
CA LYS A 341 -21.32 10.22 -15.18
C LYS A 341 -19.92 10.57 -15.66
N GLY A 342 -19.17 11.36 -14.86
CA GLY A 342 -17.77 11.66 -15.16
C GLY A 342 -16.88 10.42 -15.16
N PHE A 343 -17.12 9.50 -14.23
CA PHE A 343 -16.45 8.20 -14.16
C PHE A 343 -16.69 7.39 -15.45
N LEU A 344 -17.94 7.25 -15.89
CA LEU A 344 -18.29 6.54 -17.12
C LEU A 344 -17.69 7.18 -18.36
N LEU A 345 -17.66 8.52 -18.41
CA LEU A 345 -17.06 9.27 -19.52
C LEU A 345 -15.57 8.94 -19.69
N ALA A 346 -14.84 8.77 -18.59
CA ALA A 346 -13.45 8.33 -18.62
C ALA A 346 -13.33 6.87 -19.09
N VAL A 347 -14.16 5.98 -18.55
CA VAL A 347 -14.19 4.56 -18.94
C VAL A 347 -14.41 4.41 -20.45
N ASP A 348 -15.38 5.12 -21.02
CA ASP A 348 -15.61 5.11 -22.48
C ASP A 348 -14.43 5.70 -23.27
N SER A 349 -13.83 6.77 -22.77
CA SER A 349 -12.72 7.45 -23.46
C SER A 349 -11.43 6.64 -23.47
N ILE A 350 -11.13 5.91 -22.39
CA ILE A 350 -9.85 5.25 -22.15
C ILE A 350 -9.98 3.74 -22.32
N GLY A 351 -11.12 3.16 -21.95
CA GLY A 351 -11.36 1.72 -21.94
C GLY A 351 -11.14 1.06 -23.31
N LYS A 352 -11.37 1.79 -24.38
CA LYS A 352 -11.13 1.33 -25.77
C LYS A 352 -9.64 1.11 -26.09
N ASN A 353 -8.74 1.73 -25.31
CA ASN A 353 -7.29 1.67 -25.53
C ASN A 353 -6.57 0.73 -24.54
N VAL A 354 -7.30 0.12 -23.62
CA VAL A 354 -6.76 -0.84 -22.65
C VAL A 354 -7.26 -2.24 -22.98
N ASN A 355 -6.35 -3.19 -23.03
CA ASN A 355 -6.68 -4.60 -23.29
C ASN A 355 -7.21 -5.27 -22.00
N LYS A 356 -8.30 -4.70 -21.43
CA LYS A 356 -8.92 -5.19 -20.21
C LYS A 356 -10.42 -5.02 -20.28
N LYS A 357 -11.16 -5.98 -19.74
CA LYS A 357 -12.59 -5.85 -19.54
C LYS A 357 -12.86 -5.15 -18.21
N ILE A 358 -13.59 -4.05 -18.24
CA ILE A 358 -13.93 -3.27 -17.06
C ILE A 358 -15.39 -3.55 -16.72
N ASN A 359 -15.62 -4.18 -15.57
CA ASN A 359 -16.95 -4.47 -15.06
C ASN A 359 -17.27 -3.46 -13.94
N ILE A 360 -18.38 -2.73 -14.07
CA ILE A 360 -18.80 -1.74 -13.08
C ILE A 360 -20.17 -2.13 -12.53
N ASN A 361 -20.23 -2.36 -11.22
CA ASN A 361 -21.46 -2.61 -10.48
C ASN A 361 -21.81 -1.35 -9.68
N VAL A 362 -23.03 -0.85 -9.85
CA VAL A 362 -23.47 0.39 -9.22
C VAL A 362 -24.60 0.11 -8.25
N TYR A 363 -24.48 0.68 -7.04
CA TYR A 363 -25.44 0.45 -5.96
C TYR A 363 -25.85 1.78 -5.33
N ASP A 364 -27.16 1.97 -5.18
CA ASP A 364 -27.74 3.11 -4.48
C ASP A 364 -27.95 2.75 -3.00
N THR A 365 -27.27 3.46 -2.10
CA THR A 365 -27.46 3.26 -0.66
C THR A 365 -28.69 3.96 -0.11
N GLU A 366 -29.36 4.79 -0.89
CA GLU A 366 -30.50 5.61 -0.47
C GLU A 366 -30.23 6.41 0.82
N HIS A 367 -28.97 6.66 1.14
CA HIS A 367 -28.51 7.26 2.41
C HIS A 367 -28.99 6.45 3.64
N ASN A 368 -29.11 5.13 3.52
CA ASN A 368 -29.71 4.24 4.51
C ASN A 368 -28.73 3.15 4.94
N LEU A 369 -28.50 3.01 6.26
CA LEU A 369 -27.57 2.02 6.82
C LEU A 369 -28.00 0.57 6.58
N ASN A 370 -29.29 0.27 6.67
CA ASN A 370 -29.78 -1.10 6.40
C ASN A 370 -29.61 -1.45 4.92
N LYS A 371 -29.73 -0.46 4.04
CA LYS A 371 -29.54 -0.67 2.60
C LYS A 371 -28.08 -1.01 2.28
N ILE A 372 -27.12 -0.25 2.84
CA ILE A 372 -25.70 -0.56 2.61
C ILE A 372 -25.32 -1.91 3.20
N ASP A 373 -25.83 -2.29 4.39
CA ASP A 373 -25.59 -3.61 4.96
C ASP A 373 -26.13 -4.73 4.03
N SER A 374 -27.31 -4.51 3.42
CA SER A 374 -27.89 -5.44 2.43
C SER A 374 -27.05 -5.52 1.14
N ILE A 375 -26.51 -4.38 0.67
CA ILE A 375 -25.62 -4.35 -0.50
C ILE A 375 -24.34 -5.12 -0.20
N LEU A 376 -23.69 -4.85 0.93
CA LEU A 376 -22.43 -5.49 1.31
C LEU A 376 -22.59 -7.00 1.61
N ALA A 377 -23.81 -7.48 1.87
CA ALA A 377 -24.12 -8.90 2.00
C ALA A 377 -24.15 -9.65 0.66
N LEU A 378 -24.21 -8.95 -0.48
CA LEU A 378 -24.24 -9.57 -1.80
C LEU A 378 -22.95 -10.35 -2.09
N PRO A 379 -23.03 -11.63 -2.52
CA PRO A 379 -21.83 -12.43 -2.83
C PRO A 379 -20.91 -11.78 -3.87
N ALA A 380 -21.47 -11.03 -4.83
CA ALA A 380 -20.73 -10.36 -5.90
C ALA A 380 -19.70 -9.35 -5.36
N LEU A 381 -19.98 -8.70 -4.23
CA LEU A 381 -19.09 -7.67 -3.66
C LEU A 381 -17.74 -8.24 -3.18
N LYS A 382 -17.70 -9.54 -2.84
CA LYS A 382 -16.46 -10.22 -2.42
C LYS A 382 -15.47 -10.45 -3.57
N ASN A 383 -15.97 -10.36 -4.80
CA ASN A 383 -15.19 -10.56 -6.01
C ASN A 383 -14.81 -9.23 -6.68
N MET A 384 -15.05 -8.11 -6.02
CA MET A 384 -14.62 -6.80 -6.51
C MET A 384 -13.15 -6.58 -6.19
N ASP A 385 -12.44 -5.93 -7.11
CA ASP A 385 -11.07 -5.45 -6.89
C ASP A 385 -11.10 -4.16 -6.07
N ILE A 386 -12.05 -3.28 -6.40
CA ILE A 386 -12.16 -1.95 -5.80
C ILE A 386 -13.63 -1.60 -5.54
N ILE A 387 -13.88 -1.01 -4.38
CA ILE A 387 -15.13 -0.34 -4.02
C ILE A 387 -14.87 1.16 -3.92
N ILE A 388 -15.64 1.98 -4.62
CA ILE A 388 -15.70 3.44 -4.38
C ILE A 388 -16.81 3.67 -3.36
N ALA A 389 -16.42 4.18 -2.19
CA ALA A 389 -17.28 4.28 -1.02
C ALA A 389 -17.92 5.67 -0.87
N PRO A 390 -19.09 5.78 -0.19
CA PRO A 390 -19.75 7.06 0.08
C PRO A 390 -18.99 7.89 1.13
N SER A 391 -19.34 9.18 1.23
CA SER A 391 -18.71 10.11 2.19
C SER A 391 -19.32 10.06 3.59
N GLU A 392 -20.51 9.49 3.75
CA GLU A 392 -21.20 9.44 5.03
C GLU A 392 -20.42 8.52 5.99
N PRO A 393 -20.02 9.00 7.18
CA PRO A 393 -19.05 8.30 8.03
C PRO A 393 -19.43 6.87 8.39
N LYS A 394 -20.71 6.61 8.74
CA LYS A 394 -21.17 5.28 9.12
C LYS A 394 -21.25 4.32 7.91
N GLN A 395 -21.59 4.82 6.73
CA GLN A 395 -21.61 4.02 5.52
C GLN A 395 -20.19 3.71 5.04
N LEU A 396 -19.29 4.70 5.13
CA LEU A 396 -17.87 4.53 4.82
C LEU A 396 -17.22 3.48 5.75
N GLU A 397 -17.49 3.55 7.06
CA GLU A 397 -17.04 2.56 8.04
C GLU A 397 -17.47 1.13 7.66
N ARG A 398 -18.72 0.94 7.19
CA ARG A 398 -19.21 -0.36 6.72
C ARG A 398 -18.41 -0.86 5.52
N CYS A 399 -18.14 0.00 4.53
CA CYS A 399 -17.32 -0.35 3.38
C CYS A 399 -15.88 -0.68 3.79
N ASN A 400 -15.28 0.11 4.68
CA ASN A 400 -13.92 -0.11 5.18
C ASN A 400 -13.78 -1.46 5.92
N ASN A 401 -14.75 -1.78 6.79
CA ASN A 401 -14.80 -3.07 7.49
C ASN A 401 -15.02 -4.25 6.53
N PHE A 402 -15.82 -4.06 5.49
CA PHE A 402 -16.00 -5.06 4.44
C PHE A 402 -14.70 -5.30 3.68
N GLY A 403 -14.01 -4.22 3.27
CA GLY A 403 -12.71 -4.29 2.60
C GLY A 403 -11.67 -5.04 3.42
N LEU A 404 -11.54 -4.71 4.70
CA LEU A 404 -10.63 -5.39 5.63
C LEU A 404 -10.95 -6.88 5.77
N LYS A 405 -12.24 -7.22 5.87
CA LYS A 405 -12.70 -8.61 6.07
C LYS A 405 -12.49 -9.49 4.84
N HIS A 406 -12.64 -8.93 3.64
CA HIS A 406 -12.69 -9.69 2.39
C HIS A 406 -11.49 -9.44 1.47
N GLY A 407 -10.55 -8.55 1.84
CA GLY A 407 -9.39 -8.22 1.04
C GLY A 407 -9.74 -7.38 -0.21
N VAL A 408 -10.81 -6.58 -0.15
CA VAL A 408 -11.26 -5.71 -1.24
C VAL A 408 -10.80 -4.28 -0.97
N TYR A 409 -10.18 -3.63 -1.95
CA TYR A 409 -9.76 -2.24 -1.78
C TYR A 409 -10.94 -1.28 -1.77
N VAL A 410 -10.88 -0.30 -0.86
CA VAL A 410 -11.90 0.74 -0.71
C VAL A 410 -11.30 2.09 -0.99
N ILE A 411 -11.74 2.74 -2.07
CA ILE A 411 -11.35 4.12 -2.39
C ILE A 411 -12.27 5.08 -1.62
N ASN A 412 -11.65 5.92 -0.79
CA ASN A 412 -12.27 7.05 -0.14
C ASN A 412 -11.79 8.35 -0.78
N CYS A 413 -12.64 8.95 -1.61
CA CYS A 413 -12.31 10.17 -2.35
C CYS A 413 -13.14 11.38 -1.91
N PHE A 414 -14.22 11.20 -1.14
CA PHE A 414 -15.13 12.28 -0.79
C PHE A 414 -14.88 12.90 0.58
N SER A 415 -14.28 12.17 1.53
CA SER A 415 -14.06 12.62 2.90
C SER A 415 -12.58 12.65 3.24
N SER A 416 -12.10 13.74 3.83
CA SER A 416 -10.76 13.87 4.43
C SER A 416 -10.72 13.46 5.92
N LYS A 417 -11.88 13.19 6.52
CA LYS A 417 -12.03 12.97 7.98
C LYS A 417 -12.00 11.49 8.39
N ASN A 418 -11.59 10.59 7.51
CA ASN A 418 -11.46 9.17 7.83
C ASN A 418 -10.04 8.88 8.31
N GLU A 419 -9.89 8.22 9.44
CA GLU A 419 -8.60 7.79 10.00
C GLU A 419 -8.38 6.26 9.90
N ASP A 420 -9.35 5.50 9.36
CA ASP A 420 -9.25 4.04 9.27
C ASP A 420 -8.06 3.58 8.39
N TYR A 421 -7.59 4.45 7.48
CA TYR A 421 -6.40 4.17 6.67
C TYR A 421 -5.16 3.87 7.52
N ALA A 422 -5.07 4.38 8.76
CA ALA A 422 -3.94 4.11 9.65
C ALA A 422 -3.85 2.62 10.06
N HIS A 423 -4.97 1.90 10.02
CA HIS A 423 -5.09 0.54 10.55
C HIS A 423 -5.70 -0.47 9.57
N ASN A 424 -6.13 -0.03 8.39
CA ASN A 424 -6.74 -0.87 7.38
C ASN A 424 -5.96 -0.80 6.07
N PRO A 425 -5.22 -1.86 5.71
CA PRO A 425 -4.35 -1.90 4.53
C PRO A 425 -5.09 -1.85 3.20
N TYR A 426 -6.41 -2.06 3.20
CA TYR A 426 -7.24 -2.07 2.00
C TYR A 426 -7.91 -0.72 1.72
N ILE A 427 -7.55 0.34 2.45
CA ILE A 427 -8.04 1.69 2.16
C ILE A 427 -7.09 2.43 1.23
N ILE A 428 -7.65 3.07 0.22
CA ILE A 428 -6.98 4.06 -0.63
C ILE A 428 -7.66 5.40 -0.37
N GLN A 429 -7.02 6.21 0.47
CA GLN A 429 -7.50 7.53 0.88
C GLN A 429 -7.05 8.58 -0.13
N LEU A 430 -7.88 8.91 -1.13
CA LEU A 430 -7.54 9.88 -2.17
C LEU A 430 -7.75 11.33 -1.73
N ASN A 431 -8.79 11.60 -0.93
CA ASN A 431 -8.96 12.92 -0.32
C ASN A 431 -8.07 13.00 0.93
N MET A 432 -6.94 13.69 0.80
CA MET A 432 -5.88 13.75 1.81
C MET A 432 -6.41 14.15 3.19
N PRO A 433 -6.05 13.41 4.27
CA PRO A 433 -6.42 13.79 5.64
C PRO A 433 -5.75 15.09 6.10
N GLY A 434 -6.39 15.76 7.07
CA GLY A 434 -5.94 17.08 7.56
C GLY A 434 -4.52 17.08 8.12
N ASN A 435 -4.12 16.04 8.85
CA ASN A 435 -2.78 15.89 9.42
C ASN A 435 -1.67 15.77 8.35
N TYR A 436 -1.96 15.17 7.19
CA TYR A 436 -1.03 15.13 6.06
C TYR A 436 -0.99 16.46 5.32
N LEU A 437 -2.13 17.13 5.20
CA LEU A 437 -2.20 18.46 4.61
C LEU A 437 -1.42 19.47 5.45
N SER A 438 -1.59 19.46 6.79
CA SER A 438 -0.80 20.32 7.69
C SER A 438 0.68 19.99 7.64
N GLY A 439 1.05 18.71 7.47
CA GLY A 439 2.43 18.28 7.25
C GLY A 439 3.04 18.88 5.98
N ALA A 440 2.32 18.85 4.87
CA ALA A 440 2.75 19.46 3.61
C ALA A 440 2.89 20.99 3.73
N VAL A 441 1.96 21.65 4.42
CA VAL A 441 2.04 23.11 4.68
C VAL A 441 3.24 23.44 5.58
N ASN A 442 3.51 22.65 6.61
CA ASN A 442 4.69 22.81 7.46
C ASN A 442 6.00 22.67 6.67
N GLN A 443 6.06 21.69 5.76
CA GLN A 443 7.20 21.53 4.86
C GLN A 443 7.36 22.75 3.93
N LEU A 444 6.26 23.25 3.36
CA LEU A 444 6.26 24.47 2.54
C LEU A 444 6.84 25.65 3.32
N ILE A 445 6.42 25.87 4.58
CA ILE A 445 6.94 26.93 5.43
C ILE A 445 8.43 26.75 5.67
N ALA A 446 8.88 25.54 5.96
CA ALA A 446 10.30 25.25 6.21
C ALA A 446 11.19 25.45 4.98
N GLU A 447 10.70 25.14 3.78
CA GLU A 447 11.49 25.20 2.55
C GLU A 447 11.46 26.58 1.88
N LYS A 448 10.28 27.20 1.84
CA LYS A 448 10.05 28.42 1.06
C LYS A 448 10.01 29.69 1.90
N PHE A 449 9.60 29.58 3.16
CA PHE A 449 9.39 30.70 4.08
C PHE A 449 10.27 30.59 5.33
N ASN A 450 11.45 29.97 5.19
CA ASN A 450 12.37 29.72 6.31
C ASN A 450 12.95 30.98 6.95
N ASP A 451 12.94 32.11 6.25
CA ASP A 451 13.38 33.44 6.68
C ASP A 451 12.21 34.41 6.91
N TYR A 452 10.96 33.88 6.91
CA TYR A 452 9.76 34.67 7.16
C TYR A 452 9.33 34.55 8.61
N GLU A 453 8.85 35.66 9.16
CA GLU A 453 8.06 35.68 10.38
C GLU A 453 6.58 35.42 10.02
N VAL A 454 5.91 34.55 10.78
CA VAL A 454 4.52 34.17 10.52
C VAL A 454 3.57 35.01 11.36
N ILE A 455 2.60 35.65 10.71
CA ILE A 455 1.56 36.40 11.42
C ILE A 455 0.20 35.76 11.14
N PHE A 456 -0.37 35.13 12.17
CA PHE A 456 -1.75 34.63 12.12
C PHE A 456 -2.72 35.79 12.24
N LEU A 457 -3.69 35.85 11.34
CA LEU A 457 -4.82 36.80 11.41
C LEU A 457 -6.02 36.04 11.93
N LYS A 458 -6.38 36.27 13.20
CA LYS A 458 -7.40 35.52 13.88
C LYS A 458 -8.79 36.09 13.60
N ASP A 459 -9.72 35.25 13.10
CA ASP A 459 -11.12 35.61 12.89
C ASP A 459 -11.85 35.79 14.23
N ALA A 460 -12.58 36.90 14.37
CA ALA A 460 -13.42 37.16 15.52
C ALA A 460 -14.48 36.06 15.79
N ALA A 461 -14.93 35.37 14.75
CA ALA A 461 -15.84 34.23 14.86
C ALA A 461 -15.20 32.97 15.48
N ASN A 462 -13.89 32.99 15.72
CA ASN A 462 -13.11 31.88 16.29
C ASN A 462 -13.31 30.52 15.60
N VAL A 463 -13.57 30.56 14.29
CA VAL A 463 -13.66 29.36 13.45
C VAL A 463 -12.35 29.20 12.71
N GLU A 464 -11.54 28.25 13.16
CA GLU A 464 -10.24 27.95 12.54
C GLU A 464 -10.37 26.84 11.50
N THR A 465 -9.55 26.93 10.46
CA THR A 465 -9.41 25.83 9.50
C THR A 465 -8.62 24.66 10.12
N GLU A 466 -8.76 23.49 9.52
CA GLU A 466 -8.19 22.24 10.06
C GLU A 466 -6.67 22.24 10.28
N ILE A 467 -5.92 23.10 9.58
CA ILE A 467 -4.45 23.10 9.65
C ILE A 467 -3.87 24.05 10.70
N ILE A 468 -4.62 25.05 11.17
CA ILE A 468 -4.07 26.16 11.98
C ILE A 468 -3.41 25.68 13.27
N GLY A 469 -4.07 24.76 13.98
CA GLY A 469 -3.53 24.19 15.22
C GLY A 469 -2.20 23.47 15.02
N ASP A 470 -2.11 22.65 13.99
CA ASP A 470 -0.90 21.88 13.67
C ASP A 470 0.24 22.78 13.17
N VAL A 471 -0.07 23.80 12.34
CA VAL A 471 0.91 24.77 11.87
C VAL A 471 1.43 25.61 13.04
N SER A 472 0.57 26.13 13.90
CA SER A 472 0.98 26.89 15.08
C SER A 472 1.89 26.07 16.01
N LYS A 473 1.54 24.80 16.23
CA LYS A 473 2.35 23.87 17.01
C LYS A 473 3.73 23.66 16.36
N TYR A 474 3.76 23.41 15.05
CA TYR A 474 5.00 23.23 14.29
C TYR A 474 5.93 24.43 14.42
N LEU A 475 5.41 25.66 14.23
CA LEU A 475 6.19 26.91 14.37
C LEU A 475 6.80 27.03 15.77
N SER A 476 6.00 26.75 16.82
CA SER A 476 6.48 26.77 18.20
C SER A 476 7.59 25.75 18.47
N GLU A 477 7.40 24.51 18.00
CA GLU A 477 8.39 23.42 18.17
C GLU A 477 9.72 23.70 17.46
N HIS A 478 9.67 24.36 16.29
CA HIS A 478 10.84 24.71 15.48
C HIS A 478 11.40 26.10 15.77
N LYS A 479 10.80 26.82 16.76
CA LYS A 479 11.21 28.17 17.16
C LYS A 479 11.17 29.18 16.01
N ILE A 480 10.24 29.01 15.09
CA ILE A 480 9.96 29.98 14.05
C ILE A 480 9.15 31.11 14.68
N LYS A 481 9.60 32.35 14.50
CA LYS A 481 8.96 33.53 15.08
C LYS A 481 7.53 33.66 14.53
N SER A 482 6.56 33.75 15.41
CA SER A 482 5.16 33.92 15.01
C SER A 482 4.39 34.77 15.99
N HIS A 483 3.42 35.53 15.46
CA HIS A 483 2.49 36.38 16.20
C HIS A 483 1.05 36.09 15.78
N THR A 484 0.10 36.48 16.64
CA THR A 484 -1.32 36.40 16.29
C THR A 484 -1.94 37.78 16.50
N ILE A 485 -2.58 38.30 15.45
CA ILE A 485 -3.36 39.54 15.50
C ILE A 485 -4.85 39.18 15.50
N ASP A 486 -5.55 39.59 16.55
CA ASP A 486 -6.98 39.29 16.72
C ASP A 486 -7.84 40.37 16.07
N PHE A 487 -8.67 40.01 15.11
CA PHE A 487 -9.60 40.88 14.40
C PHE A 487 -10.95 41.05 15.11
N SER A 488 -11.06 40.70 16.39
CA SER A 488 -12.22 41.03 17.22
C SER A 488 -12.34 42.53 17.50
N SER A 489 -11.24 43.29 17.39
CA SER A 489 -11.17 44.74 17.43
C SER A 489 -11.00 45.31 16.01
N ASN A 490 -11.12 46.63 15.90
CA ASN A 490 -10.89 47.32 14.62
C ASN A 490 -9.38 47.31 14.30
N VAL A 491 -8.94 46.36 13.47
CA VAL A 491 -7.54 46.24 13.03
C VAL A 491 -7.38 47.03 11.74
N ASP A 492 -6.46 47.99 11.76
CA ASP A 492 -6.05 48.77 10.60
C ASP A 492 -4.62 48.46 10.17
N ASN A 493 -4.15 49.10 9.09
CA ASN A 493 -2.80 48.93 8.55
C ASN A 493 -1.71 49.39 9.53
N GLN A 494 -1.98 50.38 10.41
CA GLN A 494 -1.01 50.82 11.40
C GLN A 494 -0.84 49.78 12.51
N THR A 495 -1.94 49.17 12.95
CA THR A 495 -1.93 48.05 13.88
C THR A 495 -1.05 46.91 13.37
N ILE A 496 -1.26 46.46 12.13
CA ILE A 496 -0.43 45.37 11.53
C ILE A 496 1.02 45.83 11.40
N SER A 497 1.27 47.04 10.89
CA SER A 497 2.63 47.57 10.67
C SER A 497 3.43 47.70 11.96
N SER A 498 2.78 47.82 13.12
CA SER A 498 3.47 47.87 14.41
C SER A 498 4.12 46.55 14.84
N TYR A 499 3.76 45.43 14.21
CA TYR A 499 4.39 44.13 14.38
C TYR A 499 5.51 43.86 13.38
N MET A 500 5.79 44.81 12.48
CA MET A 500 6.69 44.59 11.33
C MET A 500 7.98 45.39 11.44
N ASP A 501 9.10 44.71 11.55
CA ASP A 501 10.44 45.31 11.53
C ASP A 501 10.87 45.64 10.09
N PRO A 502 11.56 46.79 9.84
CA PRO A 502 12.06 47.12 8.53
C PRO A 502 13.03 46.05 7.97
N GLY A 503 12.92 45.75 6.69
CA GLY A 503 13.80 44.80 5.99
C GLY A 503 13.45 43.32 6.26
N SER A 504 12.35 43.02 6.94
CA SER A 504 11.96 41.65 7.27
C SER A 504 10.92 41.11 6.31
N ASN A 505 10.78 39.77 6.31
CA ASN A 505 9.81 39.03 5.47
C ASN A 505 8.66 38.53 6.33
N TYR A 506 7.43 38.67 5.86
CA TYR A 506 6.23 38.32 6.61
C TYR A 506 5.31 37.43 5.80
N LEU A 507 4.94 36.27 6.40
CA LEU A 507 3.92 35.37 5.87
C LEU A 507 2.65 35.51 6.73
N PHE A 508 1.61 36.09 6.13
CA PHE A 508 0.32 36.21 6.78
C PHE A 508 -0.55 35.00 6.52
N ILE A 509 -1.14 34.44 7.59
CA ILE A 509 -2.02 33.27 7.52
C ILE A 509 -3.36 33.61 8.19
N PRO A 510 -4.46 33.83 7.44
CA PRO A 510 -5.78 33.93 8.02
C PRO A 510 -6.15 32.63 8.73
N THR A 511 -6.75 32.70 9.94
CA THR A 511 -7.15 31.47 10.66
C THR A 511 -8.44 30.87 10.13
N SER A 512 -9.22 31.60 9.34
CA SER A 512 -10.52 31.22 8.81
C SER A 512 -10.60 31.41 7.30
N SER A 513 -11.33 30.54 6.65
CA SER A 513 -11.67 30.64 5.22
C SER A 513 -12.95 31.45 4.95
N ASN A 514 -13.49 32.13 5.94
CA ASN A 514 -14.71 32.92 5.81
C ASN A 514 -14.53 34.08 4.82
N LYS A 515 -15.46 34.22 3.86
CA LYS A 515 -15.37 35.23 2.80
C LYS A 515 -15.32 36.66 3.30
N LYS A 516 -16.10 37.01 4.35
CA LYS A 516 -16.10 38.38 4.93
C LYS A 516 -14.76 38.66 5.60
N PHE A 517 -14.27 37.69 6.36
CA PHE A 517 -12.97 37.78 7.01
C PHE A 517 -11.84 37.90 6.01
N PHE A 518 -11.86 37.09 4.94
CA PHE A 518 -10.90 37.19 3.82
C PHE A 518 -10.86 38.62 3.26
N ALA A 519 -12.02 39.20 2.92
CA ALA A 519 -12.09 40.54 2.38
C ALA A 519 -11.57 41.61 3.38
N GLN A 520 -11.86 41.45 4.65
CA GLN A 520 -11.37 42.33 5.71
C GLN A 520 -9.86 42.28 5.83
N CYS A 521 -9.28 41.07 5.96
CA CYS A 521 -7.82 40.86 6.03
C CYS A 521 -7.09 41.39 4.81
N THR A 522 -7.52 41.02 3.63
CA THR A 522 -6.82 41.34 2.39
C THR A 522 -6.85 42.82 2.05
N ASN A 523 -7.94 43.53 2.38
CA ASN A 523 -8.00 44.99 2.22
C ASN A 523 -6.99 45.70 3.11
N VAL A 524 -6.86 45.28 4.38
CA VAL A 524 -5.88 45.85 5.30
C VAL A 524 -4.47 45.48 4.87
N LEU A 525 -4.20 44.20 4.53
CA LEU A 525 -2.87 43.75 4.07
C LEU A 525 -2.41 44.45 2.81
N LYS A 526 -3.32 44.77 1.88
CA LYS A 526 -2.98 45.54 0.69
C LYS A 526 -2.46 46.94 1.06
N LEU A 527 -3.13 47.64 1.97
CA LEU A 527 -2.67 48.94 2.48
C LEU A 527 -1.30 48.82 3.19
N VAL A 528 -1.10 47.75 3.98
CA VAL A 528 0.21 47.48 4.60
C VAL A 528 1.28 47.32 3.54
N LYS A 529 1.06 46.48 2.53
CA LYS A 529 2.02 46.22 1.46
C LYS A 529 2.35 47.47 0.65
N ASP A 530 1.35 48.32 0.38
CA ASP A 530 1.53 49.58 -0.34
C ASP A 530 2.31 50.64 0.47
N GLN A 531 2.32 50.51 1.81
CA GLN A 531 3.01 51.46 2.71
C GLN A 531 4.37 50.92 3.19
N ARG A 532 4.50 49.59 3.33
CA ARG A 532 5.69 48.91 3.85
C ARG A 532 6.48 48.27 2.71
N TYR A 533 6.91 49.10 1.74
CA TYR A 533 7.79 48.68 0.64
C TYR A 533 9.17 48.20 1.10
N ASP A 534 9.52 48.47 2.36
CA ASP A 534 10.69 47.98 3.06
C ASP A 534 10.58 46.54 3.57
N CYS A 535 9.43 45.91 3.47
CA CYS A 535 9.16 44.56 3.90
C CYS A 535 8.60 43.70 2.75
N ASN A 536 8.90 42.39 2.75
CA ASN A 536 8.20 41.46 1.91
C ASN A 536 6.94 40.96 2.59
N VAL A 537 5.80 41.06 1.90
CA VAL A 537 4.49 40.61 2.38
C VAL A 537 3.94 39.55 1.45
N SER A 538 3.72 38.36 1.98
CA SER A 538 3.06 37.25 1.31
C SER A 538 1.89 36.72 2.14
N LEU A 539 0.89 36.15 1.45
CA LEU A 539 -0.29 35.55 2.10
C LEU A 539 -0.30 34.04 1.82
N LEU A 540 -0.44 33.23 2.86
CA LEU A 540 -0.79 31.82 2.73
C LEU A 540 -2.30 31.65 2.92
N GLY A 541 -3.00 31.42 1.81
CA GLY A 541 -4.45 31.32 1.78
C GLY A 541 -4.96 29.87 1.86
N HIS A 542 -6.25 29.73 2.11
CA HIS A 542 -6.96 28.47 2.23
C HIS A 542 -7.58 28.03 0.89
N PRO A 543 -7.83 26.71 0.69
CA PRO A 543 -8.40 26.17 -0.55
C PRO A 543 -9.70 26.82 -0.98
N GLU A 544 -10.54 27.24 -0.01
CA GLU A 544 -11.83 27.89 -0.26
C GLU A 544 -11.69 29.22 -1.01
N PHE A 545 -10.53 29.87 -0.92
CA PHE A 545 -10.27 31.13 -1.63
C PHE A 545 -10.26 30.92 -3.14
N LEU A 546 -9.85 29.74 -3.62
CA LEU A 546 -9.88 29.38 -5.03
C LEU A 546 -11.30 29.29 -5.59
N ALA A 547 -12.29 29.04 -4.75
CA ALA A 547 -13.70 28.98 -5.13
C ALA A 547 -14.42 30.36 -5.10
N MET A 548 -13.75 31.40 -4.58
CA MET A 548 -14.33 32.75 -4.48
C MET A 548 -14.20 33.46 -5.82
N ARG A 549 -15.26 34.14 -6.24
CA ARG A 549 -15.24 34.98 -7.43
C ARG A 549 -14.48 36.28 -7.13
N ASP A 550 -13.80 36.81 -8.14
CA ASP A 550 -13.16 38.12 -8.14
C ASP A 550 -12.06 38.35 -7.07
N VAL A 551 -11.44 37.27 -6.59
CA VAL A 551 -10.37 37.38 -5.59
C VAL A 551 -8.95 37.34 -6.19
N ASN A 552 -8.82 36.93 -7.46
CA ASN A 552 -7.51 36.70 -8.09
C ASN A 552 -6.61 37.95 -8.08
N ASP A 553 -7.18 39.13 -8.31
CA ASP A 553 -6.41 40.37 -8.31
C ASP A 553 -5.90 40.72 -6.91
N MET A 554 -6.68 40.43 -5.87
CA MET A 554 -6.27 40.62 -4.48
C MET A 554 -5.19 39.61 -4.09
N LEU A 555 -5.36 38.32 -4.48
CA LEU A 555 -4.35 37.30 -4.24
C LEU A 555 -3.04 37.62 -4.93
N LYS A 556 -3.08 38.12 -6.19
CA LYS A 556 -1.89 38.60 -6.91
C LYS A 556 -1.23 39.81 -6.25
N ALA A 557 -2.05 40.78 -5.79
CA ALA A 557 -1.55 41.96 -5.11
C ALA A 557 -0.76 41.62 -3.83
N LEU A 558 -1.17 40.55 -3.13
CA LEU A 558 -0.53 40.10 -1.89
C LEU A 558 0.54 39.02 -2.08
N ASP A 559 0.92 38.70 -3.33
CA ASP A 559 1.87 37.62 -3.62
C ASP A 559 1.49 36.33 -2.88
N SER A 560 0.26 35.87 -3.14
CA SER A 560 -0.38 34.86 -2.31
C SER A 560 -0.05 33.44 -2.78
N TYR A 561 0.04 32.55 -1.81
CA TYR A 561 0.16 31.11 -2.00
C TYR A 561 -1.08 30.45 -1.43
N VAL A 562 -1.70 29.56 -2.21
CA VAL A 562 -2.87 28.80 -1.77
C VAL A 562 -2.59 27.32 -1.95
N TYR A 563 -2.60 26.58 -0.85
CA TYR A 563 -2.49 25.12 -0.88
C TYR A 563 -3.85 24.49 -1.21
N SER A 564 -3.87 23.40 -1.96
CA SER A 564 -5.13 22.73 -2.30
C SER A 564 -4.93 21.23 -2.51
N ARG A 565 -5.97 20.45 -2.20
CA ARG A 565 -6.11 19.04 -2.60
C ARG A 565 -6.64 18.90 -4.02
N PHE A 566 -7.25 19.95 -4.54
CA PHE A 566 -7.95 19.98 -5.82
C PHE A 566 -7.75 21.31 -6.51
N PHE A 567 -7.16 21.32 -7.67
CA PHE A 567 -6.99 22.51 -8.47
C PHE A 567 -7.01 22.18 -9.96
N VAL A 568 -7.69 22.99 -10.75
CA VAL A 568 -7.70 22.87 -12.21
C VAL A 568 -6.62 23.77 -12.79
N ALA A 569 -5.43 23.24 -12.99
CA ALA A 569 -4.33 23.97 -13.61
C ALA A 569 -4.55 24.23 -15.09
N ASN A 570 -5.08 23.23 -15.78
CA ASN A 570 -5.32 23.29 -17.22
C ASN A 570 -6.81 23.48 -17.54
N ALA A 571 -7.25 24.73 -17.55
CA ALA A 571 -8.64 25.10 -17.86
C ALA A 571 -9.12 24.54 -19.21
N LYS A 572 -8.23 24.42 -20.22
CA LYS A 572 -8.58 23.88 -21.53
C LYS A 572 -8.91 22.38 -21.46
N ARG A 573 -8.13 21.62 -20.66
CA ARG A 573 -8.39 20.20 -20.44
C ARG A 573 -9.72 19.98 -19.71
N ALA A 574 -9.99 20.78 -18.69
CA ALA A 574 -11.28 20.74 -17.98
C ALA A 574 -12.45 21.09 -18.89
N GLU A 575 -12.31 22.14 -19.70
CA GLU A 575 -13.35 22.55 -20.66
C GLU A 575 -13.65 21.45 -21.68
N GLN A 576 -12.64 20.74 -22.18
CA GLN A 576 -12.85 19.60 -23.08
C GLN A 576 -13.67 18.49 -22.43
N ILE A 577 -13.50 18.25 -21.12
CA ILE A 577 -14.28 17.26 -20.38
C ILE A 577 -15.71 17.76 -20.20
N HIS A 578 -15.91 19.02 -19.84
CA HIS A 578 -17.25 19.62 -19.72
C HIS A 578 -18.02 19.52 -21.04
N GLN A 579 -17.38 19.80 -22.18
CA GLN A 579 -17.99 19.68 -23.50
C GLN A 579 -18.35 18.24 -23.85
N LYS A 580 -17.48 17.27 -23.55
CA LYS A 580 -17.77 15.85 -23.73
C LYS A 580 -18.94 15.40 -22.85
N PHE A 581 -18.94 15.82 -21.58
CA PHE A 581 -20.02 15.52 -20.64
C PHE A 581 -21.36 16.06 -21.15
N LYS A 582 -21.38 17.33 -21.56
CA LYS A 582 -22.58 17.97 -22.13
C LYS A 582 -23.08 17.27 -23.39
N LYS A 583 -22.16 16.85 -24.27
CA LYS A 583 -22.50 16.11 -25.48
C LYS A 583 -23.12 14.75 -25.17
N GLU A 584 -22.55 14.02 -24.20
CA GLU A 584 -22.96 12.66 -23.87
C GLU A 584 -24.29 12.65 -23.10
N TYR A 585 -24.41 13.50 -22.08
CA TYR A 585 -25.55 13.47 -21.16
C TYR A 585 -26.60 14.54 -21.43
N GLN A 586 -26.39 15.44 -22.43
CA GLN A 586 -27.27 16.55 -22.78
C GLN A 586 -27.54 17.53 -21.61
N GLU A 587 -26.62 17.59 -20.64
CA GLU A 587 -26.67 18.48 -19.49
C GLU A 587 -25.30 19.00 -19.13
N ASN A 588 -25.21 20.06 -18.33
CA ASN A 588 -23.94 20.56 -17.80
C ASN A 588 -23.63 19.93 -16.46
N MET A 589 -22.34 19.70 -16.17
CA MET A 589 -21.90 19.36 -14.81
C MET A 589 -22.31 20.45 -13.82
N ILE A 590 -22.68 20.06 -12.60
CA ILE A 590 -22.98 20.99 -11.53
C ILE A 590 -21.69 21.69 -11.10
N VAL A 591 -21.73 23.01 -11.08
CA VAL A 591 -20.58 23.83 -10.69
C VAL A 591 -20.34 23.71 -9.17
N THR A 592 -19.22 23.10 -8.82
CA THR A 592 -18.71 22.99 -7.44
C THR A 592 -17.19 23.01 -7.45
N THR A 593 -16.59 23.28 -6.28
CA THR A 593 -15.14 23.15 -6.07
C THR A 593 -14.94 22.25 -4.83
N PRO A 594 -14.42 21.02 -5.03
CA PRO A 594 -14.07 20.37 -6.31
C PRO A 594 -15.31 20.02 -7.18
N SER A 595 -15.12 19.92 -8.50
CA SER A 595 -16.14 19.38 -9.40
C SER A 595 -16.21 17.87 -9.26
N LEU A 596 -17.37 17.32 -8.83
CA LEU A 596 -17.48 15.87 -8.65
C LEU A 596 -17.48 15.12 -9.99
N GLY A 597 -17.96 15.70 -11.07
CA GLY A 597 -17.88 15.09 -12.41
C GLY A 597 -16.43 14.95 -12.90
N ILE A 598 -15.60 15.99 -12.71
CA ILE A 598 -14.16 15.90 -13.02
C ILE A 598 -13.47 14.92 -12.09
N MET A 599 -13.80 14.91 -10.80
CA MET A 599 -13.26 13.94 -9.83
C MET A 599 -13.54 12.49 -10.27
N GLY A 600 -14.77 12.21 -10.71
CA GLY A 600 -15.11 10.89 -11.24
C GLY A 600 -14.28 10.52 -12.47
N PHE A 601 -14.06 11.50 -13.36
CA PHE A 601 -13.20 11.32 -14.54
C PHE A 601 -11.74 11.03 -14.16
N ASP A 602 -11.16 11.79 -13.24
CA ASP A 602 -9.77 11.60 -12.78
C ASP A 602 -9.59 10.24 -12.09
N ILE A 603 -10.51 9.86 -11.20
CA ILE A 603 -10.42 8.58 -10.47
C ILE A 603 -10.56 7.39 -11.42
N ALA A 604 -11.50 7.42 -12.36
CA ALA A 604 -11.62 6.36 -13.36
C ALA A 604 -10.37 6.28 -14.24
N THR A 605 -9.85 7.43 -14.67
CA THR A 605 -8.60 7.49 -15.46
C THR A 605 -7.43 6.91 -14.67
N TYR A 606 -7.28 7.29 -13.41
CA TYR A 606 -6.25 6.76 -12.52
C TYR A 606 -6.35 5.24 -12.36
N ILE A 607 -7.53 4.72 -12.05
CA ILE A 607 -7.76 3.27 -11.88
C ILE A 607 -7.37 2.53 -13.16
N ILE A 608 -7.85 2.99 -14.32
CA ILE A 608 -7.69 2.27 -15.60
C ILE A 608 -6.28 2.41 -16.16
N SER A 609 -5.70 3.61 -16.14
CA SER A 609 -4.43 3.89 -16.82
C SER A 609 -3.21 3.64 -15.93
N THR A 610 -3.35 3.78 -14.63
CA THR A 610 -2.22 3.74 -13.68
C THR A 610 -2.31 2.53 -12.78
N LEU A 611 -3.36 2.44 -11.97
CA LEU A 611 -3.46 1.42 -10.91
C LEU A 611 -3.55 -0.01 -11.47
N THR A 612 -4.20 -0.19 -12.61
CA THR A 612 -4.39 -1.51 -13.23
C THR A 612 -3.55 -1.74 -14.48
N ASN A 613 -2.61 -0.86 -14.80
CA ASN A 613 -1.78 -0.97 -16.00
C ASN A 613 -0.57 -1.89 -15.74
N GLN A 614 -0.49 -3.02 -16.46
CA GLN A 614 0.59 -4.01 -16.36
C GLN A 614 1.98 -3.46 -16.73
N ASN A 615 2.04 -2.42 -17.58
CA ASN A 615 3.31 -1.81 -17.99
C ASN A 615 3.83 -0.75 -17.00
N ALA A 616 3.10 -0.46 -15.95
CA ALA A 616 3.52 0.45 -14.88
C ALA A 616 4.59 -0.16 -13.95
N THR A 617 5.27 -1.24 -14.38
CA THR A 617 6.43 -1.84 -13.68
C THR A 617 7.63 -0.90 -13.55
N ALA A 618 7.66 0.21 -14.29
CA ALA A 618 8.52 1.31 -13.94
C ALA A 618 7.93 1.99 -12.67
N ALA A 619 8.29 1.46 -11.52
CA ALA A 619 7.95 1.91 -10.17
C ALA A 619 8.24 3.42 -9.91
N HIS A 620 8.66 4.14 -10.91
CA HIS A 620 9.02 5.56 -10.88
C HIS A 620 7.92 6.49 -11.38
N LYS A 621 6.74 5.97 -11.74
CA LYS A 621 5.60 6.77 -12.21
C LYS A 621 4.32 6.41 -11.47
N ALA A 622 4.41 6.34 -10.15
CA ALA A 622 3.24 6.30 -9.29
C ALA A 622 2.44 7.62 -9.32
N TYR A 623 2.99 8.67 -9.95
CA TYR A 623 2.34 9.96 -10.11
C TYR A 623 1.36 9.94 -11.28
N PHE A 624 0.14 10.35 -11.01
CA PHE A 624 -0.92 10.56 -11.98
C PHE A 624 -1.23 12.05 -12.07
N ASP A 625 -1.07 12.61 -13.27
CA ASP A 625 -1.43 14.00 -13.61
C ASP A 625 -2.94 14.05 -13.91
N GLY A 626 -3.73 14.44 -12.91
CA GLY A 626 -5.17 14.60 -13.00
C GLY A 626 -5.56 15.88 -13.75
N VAL A 627 -6.85 16.10 -13.87
CA VAL A 627 -7.39 17.38 -14.37
C VAL A 627 -7.60 18.35 -13.23
N GLN A 628 -7.98 17.81 -12.08
CA GLN A 628 -8.29 18.55 -10.86
C GLN A 628 -7.65 17.91 -9.62
N MET A 629 -7.25 16.64 -9.69
CA MET A 629 -6.69 15.90 -8.57
C MET A 629 -5.51 15.06 -9.04
N ASP A 630 -4.32 15.50 -8.66
CA ASP A 630 -3.12 14.71 -8.83
C ASP A 630 -3.06 13.59 -7.80
N ILE A 631 -2.53 12.44 -8.21
CA ILE A 631 -2.46 11.27 -7.32
C ILE A 631 -1.05 10.72 -7.29
N GLU A 632 -0.47 10.70 -6.11
CA GLU A 632 0.73 9.95 -5.78
C GLU A 632 0.51 9.30 -4.42
N LEU A 633 0.42 7.97 -4.41
CA LEU A 633 0.10 7.24 -3.20
C LEU A 633 1.32 6.95 -2.36
N GLU A 634 1.18 7.11 -1.07
CA GLU A 634 2.12 6.65 -0.05
C GLU A 634 1.39 5.76 0.95
N ARG A 635 2.04 4.70 1.41
CA ARG A 635 1.46 3.84 2.43
C ARG A 635 1.63 4.48 3.81
N SER A 636 0.59 4.47 4.63
CA SER A 636 0.63 5.12 5.96
C SER A 636 1.53 4.36 6.95
N SER A 637 1.56 3.03 6.86
CA SER A 637 2.40 2.15 7.70
C SER A 637 2.45 0.74 7.08
N ASN A 638 3.21 -0.19 7.65
CA ASN A 638 3.24 -1.59 7.20
C ASN A 638 1.87 -2.28 7.26
N TRP A 639 1.00 -1.83 8.14
CA TRP A 639 -0.35 -2.39 8.39
C TRP A 639 -1.48 -1.44 8.00
N GLY A 640 -1.16 -0.24 7.58
CA GLY A 640 -2.12 0.76 7.14
C GLY A 640 -2.42 0.73 5.66
N GLY A 641 -3.33 1.60 5.23
CA GLY A 641 -3.70 1.82 3.84
C GLY A 641 -2.82 2.83 3.13
N TYR A 642 -3.29 3.32 2.00
CA TYR A 642 -2.61 4.27 1.14
C TYR A 642 -3.24 5.64 1.23
N ILE A 643 -2.42 6.67 1.15
CA ILE A 643 -2.82 8.07 1.19
C ILE A 643 -2.31 8.76 -0.05
N ASN A 644 -3.14 9.57 -0.67
CA ASN A 644 -2.67 10.50 -1.68
C ASN A 644 -1.90 11.63 -1.00
N LYS A 645 -0.63 11.80 -1.35
CA LYS A 645 0.25 12.83 -0.77
C LYS A 645 0.35 14.10 -1.61
N CYS A 646 -0.30 14.17 -2.77
CA CYS A 646 -0.26 15.35 -3.61
C CYS A 646 -1.02 16.51 -2.97
N VAL A 647 -0.31 17.59 -2.76
CA VAL A 647 -0.85 18.91 -2.40
C VAL A 647 -0.38 19.90 -3.44
N GLU A 648 -1.31 20.56 -4.07
CA GLU A 648 -1.03 21.59 -5.05
C GLU A 648 -0.80 22.93 -4.35
N LEU A 649 0.22 23.65 -4.77
CA LEU A 649 0.51 24.99 -4.33
C LEU A 649 0.28 25.94 -5.50
N VAL A 650 -0.69 26.80 -5.37
CA VAL A 650 -1.04 27.81 -6.37
C VAL A 650 -0.46 29.16 -5.94
N HIS A 651 0.52 29.65 -6.69
CA HIS A 651 1.14 30.95 -6.44
C HIS A 651 0.53 32.02 -7.34
N PHE A 652 -0.07 33.02 -6.73
CA PHE A 652 -0.62 34.20 -7.36
C PHE A 652 0.37 35.34 -7.27
N SER A 653 1.06 35.62 -8.36
CA SER A 653 2.01 36.73 -8.46
C SER A 653 1.57 37.75 -9.50
N GLN A 654 2.23 38.92 -9.54
CA GLN A 654 2.01 39.91 -10.60
C GLN A 654 2.32 39.36 -11.99
N ASN A 655 3.23 38.38 -12.09
CA ASN A 655 3.59 37.72 -13.35
C ASN A 655 2.61 36.63 -13.81
N GLY A 656 1.57 36.37 -13.03
CA GLY A 656 0.57 35.37 -13.34
C GLY A 656 0.31 34.37 -12.21
N ILE A 657 -0.41 33.30 -12.53
CA ILE A 657 -0.70 32.20 -11.61
C ILE A 657 0.21 31.05 -12.02
N LYS A 658 0.96 30.51 -11.05
CA LYS A 658 1.84 29.36 -11.24
C LYS A 658 1.45 28.27 -10.23
N GLU A 659 1.34 27.07 -10.72
CA GLU A 659 1.12 25.88 -9.92
C GLU A 659 2.42 25.12 -9.69
N THR A 660 2.56 24.54 -8.52
CA THR A 660 3.61 23.58 -8.16
C THR A 660 3.03 22.55 -7.18
N ILE A 661 3.58 21.36 -7.18
CA ILE A 661 3.20 20.32 -6.22
C ILE A 661 4.16 20.39 -5.03
N ILE A 662 3.60 20.38 -3.82
CA ILE A 662 4.37 20.19 -2.59
C ILE A 662 4.65 18.68 -2.49
N LYS A 663 5.91 18.28 -2.50
CA LYS A 663 6.31 16.87 -2.45
C LYS A 663 6.80 16.46 -1.08
#